data_5ae7f5bdf7e8b7da3e3f070ed357ce84
#
_entry.id   5ae7f5bdf7e8b7da3e3f070ed357ce84
#
_cell.length_a   1.000
_cell.length_b   1.000
_cell.length_c   1.000
_cell.angle_alpha   90.00
_cell.angle_beta   90.00
_cell.angle_gamma   90.00
#
_symmetry.space_group_name_H-M   'P 1'
#
loop_
_entity.id
_entity.type
_entity.pdbx_description
1 polymer ?
#
loop_
_entity_poly.entity_id
_entity_poly.type
_entity_poly.pdbx_seq_one_letter_code
_entity_poly.pdbx_strand_id
1 'polypeptide(L)'
;MDWLLDVFATWLYGLKVIAITLAVIMFISGLDDFFIDVVYWVRRIKRKLSVYRRYPRMSYRELYKPDEKPLAIMVPAWNETGVIGNMAELAATTLDYENYHIFVGTYPNDPDTQRDVDEVCARFPNVHKVVCARPGPTSKADCLNNVLDAITQFERSANFAFAGFILHDAEDVISPMELRLFNYLVERKDLIQIPVYPFEREWTHFTSMTYIDEFSELHGKDVPVREALAGQVPSAGVGTCFSRRAVTALLADGDGIAFDVQSLTEDYDIGFRLKEKGMTEIFVRFPVVDEAKEREQRKFLQHARTSNMICVREYFPDTFSTAVRQKSRWIIGIVFQGFKTHKWTSSLTLNYFLWRDRKGAISNFVSFLAMLVMIQLLLLLAYESLWPDAWHFLSIFSGSAWLMTLLWLNFGLMVNRIVQRVIFVTGYYGLTQGLLSVLRLFWGNLINFMANWRALKQVLQHGDPRRVAWESIDAWQIPSSLIAEMPASVALHYEVLPLRLDNDELIVGSEDGIDPVSLAALTRKVGRKVRYVIVLRGQIVTGLRHWYARRRGHDPRAMLYNAVQHQWLTEQQAGEIWRQYVPHQFLFAEILTTLGHINRSAINVLLLRHERSSLPLGKFLVTEGVISQETLDRVLTVQRELQVSMQSLLLKAGLNTEQVAQLESENEGE
;
A
#
# COMPACT_ATOMS: atom_id res chain seq x y z
N MET A 1 40.42 -9.39 -36.95
CA MET A 1 40.46 -8.08 -36.27
C MET A 1 39.45 -7.13 -36.81
N ASP A 2 39.20 -7.15 -38.16
CA ASP A 2 38.23 -6.27 -38.84
C ASP A 2 36.79 -6.49 -38.36
N TRP A 3 36.36 -7.75 -38.15
CA TRP A 3 35.03 -8.06 -37.62
C TRP A 3 34.73 -7.41 -36.25
N LEU A 4 35.74 -7.40 -35.34
CA LEU A 4 35.57 -6.75 -34.03
C LEU A 4 35.41 -5.22 -34.16
N LEU A 5 36.14 -4.61 -35.13
CA LEU A 5 36.02 -3.20 -35.44
C LEU A 5 34.64 -2.86 -36.04
N ASP A 6 34.11 -3.72 -36.90
CA ASP A 6 32.77 -3.55 -37.49
C ASP A 6 31.68 -3.69 -36.43
N VAL A 7 31.77 -4.67 -35.57
CA VAL A 7 30.83 -4.82 -34.41
C VAL A 7 30.88 -3.61 -33.49
N PHE A 8 32.10 -3.12 -33.20
CA PHE A 8 32.29 -1.97 -32.34
C PHE A 8 31.78 -0.67 -32.99
N ALA A 9 32.01 -0.45 -34.27
CA ALA A 9 31.51 0.68 -35.01
C ALA A 9 29.97 0.67 -35.07
N THR A 10 29.37 -0.51 -35.31
CA THR A 10 27.90 -0.70 -35.27
C THR A 10 27.36 -0.39 -33.87
N TRP A 11 28.03 -0.84 -32.80
CA TRP A 11 27.68 -0.51 -31.41
C TRP A 11 27.71 1.00 -31.15
N LEU A 12 28.77 1.70 -31.57
CA LEU A 12 28.88 3.15 -31.43
C LEU A 12 27.79 3.90 -32.17
N TYR A 13 27.42 3.44 -33.36
CA TYR A 13 26.30 4.02 -34.11
C TYR A 13 24.96 3.81 -33.38
N GLY A 14 24.70 2.59 -32.89
CA GLY A 14 23.52 2.29 -32.05
C GLY A 14 23.50 3.14 -30.79
N LEU A 15 24.63 3.28 -30.10
CA LEU A 15 24.79 4.12 -28.93
C LEU A 15 24.47 5.60 -29.22
N LYS A 16 24.90 6.11 -30.40
CA LYS A 16 24.57 7.48 -30.84
C LYS A 16 23.07 7.67 -30.99
N VAL A 17 22.36 6.77 -31.68
CA VAL A 17 20.91 6.84 -31.90
C VAL A 17 20.17 6.79 -30.55
N ILE A 18 20.56 5.87 -29.68
CA ILE A 18 19.99 5.75 -28.34
C ILE A 18 20.24 7.03 -27.52
N ALA A 19 21.48 7.55 -27.51
CA ALA A 19 21.84 8.75 -26.79
C ALA A 19 21.03 9.98 -27.25
N ILE A 20 20.83 10.14 -28.56
CA ILE A 20 20.00 11.24 -29.11
C ILE A 20 18.56 11.10 -28.66
N THR A 21 17.97 9.90 -28.79
CA THR A 21 16.58 9.65 -28.40
C THR A 21 16.38 9.91 -26.91
N LEU A 22 17.28 9.39 -26.06
CA LEU A 22 17.24 9.63 -24.62
C LEU A 22 17.43 11.11 -24.30
N ALA A 23 18.34 11.82 -24.98
CA ALA A 23 18.56 13.25 -24.77
C ALA A 23 17.33 14.10 -25.05
N VAL A 24 16.56 13.76 -26.10
CA VAL A 24 15.30 14.47 -26.41
C VAL A 24 14.23 14.20 -25.34
N ILE A 25 14.05 12.94 -24.93
CA ILE A 25 13.07 12.58 -23.91
C ILE A 25 13.45 13.20 -22.55
N MET A 26 14.74 13.15 -22.20
CA MET A 26 15.26 13.77 -20.97
C MET A 26 15.10 15.28 -20.98
N PHE A 27 15.29 15.93 -22.12
CA PHE A 27 15.08 17.35 -22.26
C PHE A 27 13.62 17.75 -21.99
N ILE A 28 12.67 17.06 -22.59
CA ILE A 28 11.23 17.30 -22.37
C ILE A 28 10.87 17.07 -20.90
N SER A 29 11.34 15.96 -20.31
CA SER A 29 11.10 15.64 -18.91
C SER A 29 11.77 16.64 -17.96
N GLY A 30 13.00 17.06 -18.28
CA GLY A 30 13.74 18.06 -17.51
C GLY A 30 13.14 19.46 -17.56
N LEU A 31 12.59 19.86 -18.70
CA LEU A 31 11.84 21.13 -18.82
C LEU A 31 10.59 21.13 -17.93
N ASP A 32 9.88 20.02 -17.86
CA ASP A 32 8.73 19.89 -16.96
C ASP A 32 9.13 20.01 -15.48
N ASP A 33 10.22 19.33 -15.08
CA ASP A 33 10.74 19.46 -13.71
C ASP A 33 11.23 20.89 -13.42
N PHE A 34 11.91 21.52 -14.38
CA PHE A 34 12.34 22.90 -14.27
C PHE A 34 11.17 23.88 -14.18
N PHE A 35 10.07 23.63 -14.89
CA PHE A 35 8.84 24.41 -14.78
C PHE A 35 8.29 24.38 -13.34
N ILE A 36 8.22 23.22 -12.71
CA ILE A 36 7.82 23.10 -11.30
C ILE A 36 8.76 23.89 -10.38
N ASP A 37 10.08 23.81 -10.61
CA ASP A 37 11.08 24.55 -9.83
C ASP A 37 10.87 26.07 -9.95
N VAL A 38 10.66 26.57 -11.17
CA VAL A 38 10.41 28.00 -11.43
C VAL A 38 9.13 28.46 -10.72
N VAL A 39 8.02 27.71 -10.87
CA VAL A 39 6.75 28.03 -10.20
C VAL A 39 6.92 28.07 -8.69
N TYR A 40 7.62 27.09 -8.12
CA TYR A 40 7.89 27.05 -6.68
C TYR A 40 8.63 28.29 -6.20
N TRP A 41 9.76 28.62 -6.83
CA TRP A 41 10.61 29.73 -6.40
C TRP A 41 9.95 31.08 -6.65
N VAL A 42 9.33 31.29 -7.81
CA VAL A 42 8.57 32.53 -8.10
C VAL A 42 7.47 32.72 -7.07
N ARG A 43 6.70 31.69 -6.76
CA ARG A 43 5.64 31.76 -5.74
C ARG A 43 6.21 32.05 -4.35
N ARG A 44 7.30 31.40 -3.97
CA ARG A 44 7.97 31.61 -2.68
C ARG A 44 8.45 33.05 -2.53
N ILE A 45 9.12 33.59 -3.56
CA ILE A 45 9.60 34.99 -3.59
C ILE A 45 8.42 35.96 -3.55
N LYS A 46 7.40 35.73 -4.40
CA LYS A 46 6.20 36.58 -4.42
C LYS A 46 5.51 36.62 -3.05
N ARG A 47 5.34 35.47 -2.40
CA ARG A 47 4.74 35.42 -1.05
C ARG A 47 5.60 36.11 -0.01
N LYS A 48 6.93 35.99 -0.09
CA LYS A 48 7.84 36.65 0.81
C LYS A 48 7.77 38.19 0.67
N LEU A 49 7.66 38.68 -0.57
CA LEU A 49 7.62 40.11 -0.87
C LEU A 49 6.24 40.74 -0.68
N SER A 50 5.15 40.01 -0.83
CA SER A 50 3.78 40.53 -0.73
C SER A 50 3.08 40.12 0.55
N VAL A 51 2.78 38.81 0.72
CA VAL A 51 1.94 38.29 1.81
C VAL A 51 2.63 38.45 3.17
N TYR A 52 3.86 37.92 3.29
CA TYR A 52 4.57 37.90 4.58
C TYR A 52 5.16 39.28 4.99
N ARG A 53 5.06 40.27 4.12
CA ARG A 53 5.33 41.66 4.52
C ARG A 53 4.10 42.32 5.18
N ARG A 54 2.90 41.91 4.81
CA ARG A 54 1.63 42.47 5.31
C ARG A 54 1.07 41.69 6.48
N TYR A 55 1.21 40.38 6.45
CA TYR A 55 0.65 39.47 7.43
C TYR A 55 1.78 38.65 8.07
N PRO A 56 1.93 38.66 9.39
CA PRO A 56 2.87 37.77 10.08
C PRO A 56 2.49 36.33 9.85
N ARG A 57 3.48 35.45 9.91
CA ARG A 57 3.22 34.02 9.89
C ARG A 57 2.42 33.64 11.12
N MET A 58 1.47 32.73 10.93
CA MET A 58 0.68 32.19 12.01
C MET A 58 1.57 31.45 13.03
N SER A 59 1.42 31.81 14.30
CA SER A 59 2.09 31.10 15.41
C SER A 59 1.32 29.84 15.79
N TYR A 60 2.03 28.83 16.31
CA TYR A 60 1.39 27.59 16.81
C TYR A 60 0.37 27.87 17.93
N ARG A 61 0.51 28.98 18.67
CA ARG A 61 -0.45 29.41 19.71
C ARG A 61 -1.84 29.68 19.15
N GLU A 62 -1.94 30.04 17.86
CA GLU A 62 -3.23 30.25 17.20
C GLU A 62 -4.03 28.94 17.04
N LEU A 63 -3.35 27.79 17.05
CA LEU A 63 -3.96 26.47 16.95
C LEU A 63 -4.78 26.10 18.20
N TYR A 64 -4.54 26.77 19.33
CA TYR A 64 -5.29 26.56 20.58
C TYR A 64 -6.55 27.42 20.70
N LYS A 65 -6.78 28.37 19.79
CA LYS A 65 -7.93 29.27 19.87
C LYS A 65 -9.27 28.62 19.55
N PRO A 66 -9.39 27.73 18.52
CA PRO A 66 -10.65 27.07 18.27
C PRO A 66 -10.96 26.04 19.36
N ASP A 67 -12.26 25.92 19.71
CA ASP A 67 -12.74 24.84 20.57
C ASP A 67 -12.45 23.49 19.91
N GLU A 68 -12.12 22.51 20.74
CA GLU A 68 -11.77 21.17 20.27
C GLU A 68 -13.00 20.43 19.77
N LYS A 69 -13.01 20.09 18.48
CA LYS A 69 -14.04 19.28 17.85
C LYS A 69 -13.68 17.81 17.93
N PRO A 70 -14.66 16.90 17.98
CA PRO A 70 -14.36 15.48 17.99
C PRO A 70 -13.70 15.05 16.69
N LEU A 71 -12.56 14.38 16.80
CA LEU A 71 -11.77 13.85 15.69
C LEU A 71 -11.61 12.34 15.81
N ALA A 72 -11.73 11.62 14.70
CA ALA A 72 -11.51 10.18 14.64
C ALA A 72 -10.21 9.85 13.91
N ILE A 73 -9.33 9.08 14.52
CA ILE A 73 -8.12 8.54 13.90
C ILE A 73 -8.42 7.10 13.49
N MET A 74 -8.15 6.76 12.25
CA MET A 74 -8.37 5.45 11.65
C MET A 74 -7.03 4.79 11.36
N VAL A 75 -6.77 3.62 11.95
CA VAL A 75 -5.52 2.89 11.82
C VAL A 75 -5.81 1.45 11.40
N PRO A 76 -5.52 1.05 10.17
CA PRO A 76 -5.60 -0.36 9.76
C PRO A 76 -4.38 -1.12 10.27
N ALA A 77 -4.58 -2.29 10.89
CA ALA A 77 -3.52 -3.12 11.42
C ALA A 77 -3.69 -4.58 11.01
N TRP A 78 -2.70 -5.14 10.31
CA TRP A 78 -2.62 -6.53 9.93
C TRP A 78 -1.22 -7.07 10.19
N ASN A 79 -1.11 -8.04 11.09
CA ASN A 79 0.15 -8.65 11.50
C ASN A 79 1.16 -7.61 12.04
N GLU A 80 0.65 -6.66 12.83
CA GLU A 80 1.38 -5.52 13.40
C GLU A 80 1.67 -5.71 14.90
N THR A 81 1.86 -6.97 15.32
CA THR A 81 2.20 -7.33 16.70
C THR A 81 3.47 -6.61 17.14
N GLY A 82 3.43 -5.99 18.32
CA GLY A 82 4.53 -5.20 18.88
C GLY A 82 4.70 -3.80 18.26
N VAL A 83 3.96 -3.47 17.21
CA VAL A 83 4.03 -2.17 16.52
C VAL A 83 2.81 -1.32 16.84
N ILE A 84 1.61 -1.86 16.57
CA ILE A 84 0.35 -1.11 16.73
C ILE A 84 0.07 -0.71 18.19
N GLY A 85 0.39 -1.59 19.16
CA GLY A 85 0.24 -1.28 20.57
C GLY A 85 1.10 -0.07 20.97
N ASN A 86 2.36 -0.06 20.56
CA ASN A 86 3.29 1.03 20.83
C ASN A 86 2.84 2.34 20.14
N MET A 87 2.39 2.27 18.89
CA MET A 87 1.87 3.43 18.14
C MET A 87 0.65 4.04 18.85
N ALA A 88 -0.35 3.22 19.17
CA ALA A 88 -1.58 3.69 19.79
C ALA A 88 -1.34 4.23 21.21
N GLU A 89 -0.47 3.60 22.00
CA GLU A 89 -0.07 4.08 23.32
C GLU A 89 0.70 5.41 23.23
N LEU A 90 1.67 5.50 22.30
CA LEU A 90 2.42 6.74 22.07
C LEU A 90 1.48 7.86 21.66
N ALA A 91 0.57 7.62 20.72
CA ALA A 91 -0.42 8.60 20.30
C ALA A 91 -1.31 9.04 21.48
N ALA A 92 -1.85 8.07 22.24
CA ALA A 92 -2.74 8.36 23.37
C ALA A 92 -2.05 9.15 24.51
N THR A 93 -0.73 9.05 24.63
CA THR A 93 0.03 9.74 25.71
C THR A 93 0.65 11.06 25.25
N THR A 94 0.87 11.26 23.95
CA THR A 94 1.64 12.42 23.46
C THR A 94 0.80 13.46 22.71
N LEU A 95 -0.38 13.09 22.19
CA LEU A 95 -1.24 14.01 21.48
C LEU A 95 -1.73 15.11 22.41
N ASP A 96 -1.48 16.36 22.01
CA ASP A 96 -1.95 17.56 22.70
C ASP A 96 -3.37 17.92 22.22
N TYR A 97 -4.32 17.06 22.56
CA TYR A 97 -5.74 17.18 22.19
C TYR A 97 -6.58 16.26 23.08
N GLU A 98 -7.75 16.69 23.51
CA GLU A 98 -8.59 15.88 24.43
C GLU A 98 -9.76 15.19 23.73
N ASN A 99 -10.34 15.84 22.73
CA ASN A 99 -11.58 15.39 22.08
C ASN A 99 -11.31 14.54 20.82
N TYR A 100 -10.69 13.36 20.99
CA TYR A 100 -10.41 12.44 19.90
C TYR A 100 -10.60 10.98 20.29
N HIS A 101 -10.79 10.15 19.29
CA HIS A 101 -10.85 8.71 19.41
C HIS A 101 -9.98 8.04 18.36
N ILE A 102 -9.29 6.96 18.73
CA ILE A 102 -8.47 6.13 17.83
C ILE A 102 -9.23 4.82 17.57
N PHE A 103 -9.51 4.51 16.32
CA PHE A 103 -10.14 3.27 15.90
C PHE A 103 -9.13 2.41 15.15
N VAL A 104 -8.78 1.27 15.74
CA VAL A 104 -7.80 0.35 15.19
C VAL A 104 -8.52 -0.82 14.54
N GLY A 105 -8.41 -0.92 13.22
CA GLY A 105 -8.96 -2.03 12.44
C GLY A 105 -8.06 -3.25 12.53
N THR A 106 -8.56 -4.34 13.09
CA THR A 106 -7.88 -5.62 13.26
C THR A 106 -8.64 -6.73 12.56
N TYR A 107 -8.07 -7.92 12.48
CA TYR A 107 -8.67 -9.02 11.75
C TYR A 107 -8.95 -10.23 12.64
N PRO A 108 -10.05 -10.99 12.37
CA PRO A 108 -10.44 -12.14 13.21
C PRO A 108 -9.37 -13.22 13.30
N ASN A 109 -8.53 -13.35 12.28
CA ASN A 109 -7.47 -14.36 12.16
C ASN A 109 -6.09 -13.84 12.58
N ASP A 110 -6.03 -12.68 13.25
CA ASP A 110 -4.79 -12.08 13.77
C ASP A 110 -4.92 -11.81 15.29
N PRO A 111 -4.89 -12.87 16.11
CA PRO A 111 -5.13 -12.74 17.56
C PRO A 111 -4.01 -12.01 18.29
N ASP A 112 -2.79 -12.01 17.77
CA ASP A 112 -1.65 -11.37 18.42
C ASP A 112 -1.74 -9.84 18.29
N THR A 113 -2.02 -9.32 17.10
CA THR A 113 -2.30 -7.90 16.90
C THR A 113 -3.53 -7.45 17.70
N GLN A 114 -4.59 -8.28 17.73
CA GLN A 114 -5.78 -7.97 18.54
C GLN A 114 -5.47 -7.84 20.01
N ARG A 115 -4.60 -8.71 20.57
CA ARG A 115 -4.19 -8.68 21.98
C ARG A 115 -3.46 -7.39 22.32
N ASP A 116 -2.52 -6.98 21.47
CA ASP A 116 -1.80 -5.71 21.66
C ASP A 116 -2.77 -4.52 21.70
N VAL A 117 -3.76 -4.52 20.82
CA VAL A 117 -4.79 -3.47 20.81
C VAL A 117 -5.69 -3.55 22.04
N ASP A 118 -6.09 -4.74 22.49
CA ASP A 118 -6.88 -4.94 23.71
C ASP A 118 -6.16 -4.41 24.95
N GLU A 119 -4.85 -4.62 25.05
CA GLU A 119 -4.03 -4.10 26.16
C GLU A 119 -4.02 -2.55 26.20
N VAL A 120 -3.99 -1.91 25.04
CA VAL A 120 -4.05 -0.44 24.98
C VAL A 120 -5.47 0.05 25.26
N CYS A 121 -6.51 -0.59 24.71
CA CYS A 121 -7.92 -0.25 24.99
C CYS A 121 -8.27 -0.35 26.48
N ALA A 122 -7.68 -1.29 27.21
CA ALA A 122 -7.89 -1.43 28.66
C ALA A 122 -7.34 -0.24 29.46
N ARG A 123 -6.33 0.47 28.95
CA ARG A 123 -5.68 1.61 29.60
C ARG A 123 -6.20 2.96 29.12
N PHE A 124 -6.63 3.04 27.87
CA PHE A 124 -7.04 4.29 27.22
C PHE A 124 -8.47 4.18 26.69
N PRO A 125 -9.45 4.85 27.31
CA PRO A 125 -10.87 4.73 26.94
C PRO A 125 -11.21 5.36 25.57
N ASN A 126 -10.32 6.17 25.02
CA ASN A 126 -10.44 6.76 23.69
C ASN A 126 -9.82 5.92 22.56
N VAL A 127 -9.31 4.72 22.88
CA VAL A 127 -8.81 3.76 21.88
C VAL A 127 -9.82 2.62 21.73
N HIS A 128 -10.22 2.33 20.51
CA HIS A 128 -11.26 1.36 20.19
C HIS A 128 -10.74 0.31 19.21
N LYS A 129 -10.91 -0.96 19.55
CA LYS A 129 -10.65 -2.06 18.65
C LYS A 129 -11.84 -2.27 17.71
N VAL A 130 -11.58 -2.34 16.43
CA VAL A 130 -12.55 -2.72 15.39
C VAL A 130 -12.10 -4.02 14.77
N VAL A 131 -12.91 -5.06 14.86
CA VAL A 131 -12.63 -6.32 14.20
C VAL A 131 -13.31 -6.32 12.83
N CYS A 132 -12.51 -6.41 11.75
CA CYS A 132 -13.01 -6.45 10.39
C CYS A 132 -13.94 -7.64 10.17
N ALA A 133 -14.96 -7.47 9.32
CA ALA A 133 -15.95 -8.50 9.06
C ALA A 133 -15.37 -9.75 8.36
N ARG A 134 -14.24 -9.59 7.65
CA ARG A 134 -13.56 -10.67 6.91
C ARG A 134 -12.21 -11.00 7.55
N PRO A 135 -11.78 -12.28 7.49
CA PRO A 135 -10.42 -12.64 7.85
C PRO A 135 -9.41 -11.92 6.94
N GLY A 136 -8.30 -11.48 7.52
CA GLY A 136 -7.21 -10.84 6.79
C GLY A 136 -6.26 -11.82 6.10
N PRO A 137 -5.37 -11.24 5.29
CA PRO A 137 -5.36 -9.84 4.90
C PRO A 137 -6.43 -9.52 3.85
N THR A 138 -7.06 -8.37 4.01
CA THR A 138 -7.82 -7.74 2.93
C THR A 138 -7.06 -6.52 2.42
N SER A 139 -7.68 -5.67 1.60
CA SER A 139 -7.05 -4.41 1.24
C SER A 139 -7.08 -3.42 2.41
N LYS A 140 -6.11 -2.48 2.45
CA LYS A 140 -6.14 -1.35 3.38
C LYS A 140 -7.49 -0.62 3.31
N ALA A 141 -8.00 -0.41 2.09
CA ALA A 141 -9.31 0.17 1.82
C ALA A 141 -10.47 -0.59 2.48
N ASP A 142 -10.47 -1.93 2.41
CA ASP A 142 -11.51 -2.77 3.04
C ASP A 142 -11.49 -2.62 4.57
N CYS A 143 -10.30 -2.63 5.18
CA CYS A 143 -10.15 -2.38 6.61
C CYS A 143 -10.64 -0.99 6.99
N LEU A 144 -10.25 0.05 6.26
CA LEU A 144 -10.68 1.43 6.50
C LEU A 144 -12.19 1.60 6.36
N ASN A 145 -12.84 0.91 5.42
CA ASN A 145 -14.31 0.92 5.31
C ASN A 145 -14.97 0.26 6.53
N ASN A 146 -14.43 -0.86 7.04
CA ASN A 146 -14.92 -1.47 8.27
C ASN A 146 -14.74 -0.54 9.49
N VAL A 147 -13.61 0.16 9.57
CA VAL A 147 -13.35 1.15 10.63
C VAL A 147 -14.35 2.31 10.52
N LEU A 148 -14.63 2.81 9.32
CA LEU A 148 -15.59 3.89 9.11
C LEU A 148 -17.02 3.47 9.49
N ASP A 149 -17.42 2.24 9.21
CA ASP A 149 -18.70 1.68 9.65
C ASP A 149 -18.78 1.61 11.19
N ALA A 150 -17.70 1.17 11.85
CA ALA A 150 -17.64 1.15 13.31
C ALA A 150 -17.71 2.56 13.92
N ILE A 151 -17.04 3.54 13.32
CA ILE A 151 -17.13 4.95 13.72
C ILE A 151 -18.59 5.43 13.60
N THR A 152 -19.26 5.12 12.49
CA THR A 152 -20.66 5.51 12.29
C THR A 152 -21.59 4.88 13.34
N GLN A 153 -21.33 3.64 13.75
CA GLN A 153 -22.08 2.98 14.83
C GLN A 153 -21.79 3.63 16.18
N PHE A 154 -20.53 3.96 16.45
CA PHE A 154 -20.12 4.65 17.67
C PHE A 154 -20.80 6.02 17.78
N GLU A 155 -20.84 6.81 16.71
CA GLU A 155 -21.51 8.10 16.66
C GLU A 155 -23.01 8.00 17.01
N ARG A 156 -23.68 6.98 16.47
CA ARG A 156 -25.11 6.74 16.75
C ARG A 156 -25.34 6.37 18.22
N SER A 157 -24.46 5.54 18.79
CA SER A 157 -24.58 5.11 20.18
C SER A 157 -24.26 6.21 21.19
N ALA A 158 -23.29 7.05 20.88
CA ALA A 158 -22.83 8.14 21.74
C ALA A 158 -23.58 9.48 21.47
N ASN A 159 -24.44 9.52 20.44
CA ASN A 159 -25.24 10.67 20.04
C ASN A 159 -24.40 11.94 19.77
N PHE A 160 -23.29 11.80 19.06
CA PHE A 160 -22.48 12.92 18.57
C PHE A 160 -21.89 12.58 17.18
N ALA A 161 -21.22 13.55 16.54
CA ALA A 161 -20.62 13.36 15.24
C ALA A 161 -19.19 13.89 15.19
N PHE A 162 -18.26 13.09 14.64
CA PHE A 162 -16.89 13.54 14.38
C PHE A 162 -16.84 14.62 13.31
N ALA A 163 -16.05 15.64 13.52
CA ALA A 163 -15.83 16.71 12.56
C ALA A 163 -14.80 16.33 11.47
N GLY A 164 -13.84 15.46 11.80
CA GLY A 164 -12.79 15.02 10.90
C GLY A 164 -12.37 13.57 11.12
N PHE A 165 -11.86 12.96 10.05
CA PHE A 165 -11.42 11.57 9.96
C PHE A 165 -9.98 11.55 9.48
N ILE A 166 -9.09 10.97 10.25
CA ILE A 166 -7.65 11.04 10.05
C ILE A 166 -7.08 9.67 9.74
N LEU A 167 -6.27 9.56 8.70
CA LEU A 167 -5.60 8.33 8.32
C LEU A 167 -4.19 8.26 8.90
N HIS A 168 -3.87 7.12 9.53
CA HIS A 168 -2.54 6.72 9.94
C HIS A 168 -2.29 5.24 9.69
N ASP A 169 -1.04 4.86 9.53
CA ASP A 169 -0.60 3.47 9.49
C ASP A 169 -0.09 3.02 10.87
N ALA A 170 0.01 1.72 11.07
CA ALA A 170 0.36 1.14 12.37
C ALA A 170 1.78 1.50 12.86
N GLU A 171 2.68 1.86 11.95
CA GLU A 171 4.06 2.25 12.22
C GLU A 171 4.29 3.77 12.33
N ASP A 172 3.24 4.58 12.20
CA ASP A 172 3.35 6.04 12.20
C ASP A 172 3.71 6.61 13.57
N VAL A 173 4.58 7.61 13.57
CA VAL A 173 4.79 8.48 14.71
C VAL A 173 4.08 9.81 14.45
N ILE A 174 3.01 10.02 15.20
CA ILE A 174 2.10 11.16 15.06
C ILE A 174 2.67 12.37 15.80
N SER A 175 2.63 13.54 15.16
CA SER A 175 3.04 14.78 15.80
C SER A 175 2.07 15.20 16.92
N PRO A 176 2.53 15.58 18.12
CA PRO A 176 1.65 15.97 19.24
C PRO A 176 0.61 17.05 18.88
N MET A 177 0.95 17.97 18.01
CA MET A 177 0.09 19.10 17.63
C MET A 177 -0.72 18.88 16.34
N GLU A 178 -0.70 17.67 15.81
CA GLU A 178 -1.35 17.34 14.54
C GLU A 178 -2.86 17.58 14.60
N LEU A 179 -3.51 17.09 15.64
CA LEU A 179 -4.96 17.22 15.81
C LEU A 179 -5.38 18.70 15.99
N ARG A 180 -4.57 19.51 16.65
CA ARG A 180 -4.84 20.96 16.74
C ARG A 180 -4.80 21.63 15.37
N LEU A 181 -3.87 21.25 14.52
CA LEU A 181 -3.79 21.75 13.15
C LEU A 181 -5.01 21.33 12.32
N PHE A 182 -5.41 20.06 12.42
CA PHE A 182 -6.59 19.56 11.74
C PHE A 182 -7.88 20.22 12.24
N ASN A 183 -8.03 20.37 13.56
CA ASN A 183 -9.15 21.08 14.16
C ASN A 183 -9.27 22.53 13.64
N TYR A 184 -8.14 23.21 13.49
CA TYR A 184 -8.12 24.59 12.99
C TYR A 184 -8.59 24.69 11.53
N LEU A 185 -8.44 23.64 10.72
CA LEU A 185 -8.67 23.65 9.28
C LEU A 185 -9.94 22.90 8.83
N VAL A 186 -10.41 21.92 9.58
CA VAL A 186 -11.41 20.92 9.13
C VAL A 186 -12.78 21.52 8.73
N GLU A 187 -13.15 22.67 9.27
CA GLU A 187 -14.38 23.36 8.85
C GLU A 187 -14.26 24.07 7.49
N ARG A 188 -13.03 24.41 7.11
CA ARG A 188 -12.75 25.23 5.92
C ARG A 188 -12.19 24.43 4.77
N LYS A 189 -11.70 23.23 5.05
CA LYS A 189 -11.02 22.34 4.10
C LYS A 189 -11.58 20.93 4.23
N ASP A 190 -11.72 20.27 3.09
CA ASP A 190 -12.31 18.95 2.99
C ASP A 190 -11.27 17.85 3.03
N LEU A 191 -10.08 18.09 2.44
CA LEU A 191 -8.89 17.28 2.55
C LEU A 191 -7.73 18.12 3.05
N ILE A 192 -7.12 17.70 4.15
CA ILE A 192 -5.97 18.36 4.76
C ILE A 192 -4.84 17.33 4.83
N GLN A 193 -3.74 17.58 4.12
CA GLN A 193 -2.56 16.72 4.11
C GLN A 193 -1.41 17.45 4.78
N ILE A 194 -0.77 16.80 5.74
CA ILE A 194 0.51 17.22 6.31
C ILE A 194 1.67 16.46 5.68
N PRO A 195 2.92 16.96 5.78
CA PRO A 195 4.07 16.25 5.22
C PRO A 195 4.32 14.91 5.88
N VAL A 196 4.84 13.98 5.09
CA VAL A 196 5.45 12.73 5.56
C VAL A 196 6.96 12.87 5.38
N TYR A 197 7.72 12.67 6.45
CA TYR A 197 9.18 12.72 6.42
C TYR A 197 9.76 11.47 7.06
N PRO A 198 10.38 10.59 6.25
CA PRO A 198 10.99 9.36 6.75
C PRO A 198 11.98 9.62 7.89
N PHE A 199 12.09 8.67 8.82
CA PHE A 199 13.17 8.68 9.81
C PHE A 199 14.52 8.44 9.13
N GLU A 200 15.54 9.17 9.60
CA GLU A 200 16.91 8.89 9.21
C GLU A 200 17.37 7.55 9.77
N ARG A 201 18.09 6.79 8.94
CA ARG A 201 18.87 5.63 9.36
C ARG A 201 20.36 5.95 9.22
N GLU A 202 21.22 5.03 9.63
CA GLU A 202 22.64 5.17 9.39
C GLU A 202 22.95 5.33 7.90
N TRP A 203 24.00 6.06 7.58
CA TRP A 203 24.37 6.41 6.20
C TRP A 203 24.60 5.20 5.28
N THR A 204 24.84 4.01 5.85
CA THR A 204 25.00 2.74 5.15
C THR A 204 23.67 2.18 4.60
N HIS A 205 22.53 2.61 5.13
CA HIS A 205 21.21 2.16 4.71
C HIS A 205 20.71 2.92 3.47
N PHE A 206 21.44 2.82 2.35
CA PHE A 206 21.19 3.57 1.12
C PHE A 206 19.75 3.45 0.63
N THR A 207 19.15 2.26 0.75
CA THR A 207 17.79 2.01 0.23
C THR A 207 16.75 2.85 0.94
N SER A 208 16.65 2.77 2.27
CA SER A 208 15.68 3.57 3.03
C SER A 208 15.96 5.07 2.93
N MET A 209 17.23 5.45 2.81
CA MET A 209 17.62 6.85 2.67
C MET A 209 17.26 7.47 1.31
N THR A 210 16.96 6.68 0.26
CA THR A 210 16.41 7.22 -0.99
C THR A 210 15.02 7.81 -0.80
N TYR A 211 14.24 7.29 0.15
CA TYR A 211 12.91 7.85 0.47
C TYR A 211 13.00 9.23 1.12
N ILE A 212 14.01 9.49 1.96
CA ILE A 212 14.29 10.81 2.49
C ILE A 212 14.43 11.84 1.36
N ASP A 213 15.21 11.47 0.34
CA ASP A 213 15.48 12.34 -0.81
C ASP A 213 14.20 12.63 -1.61
N GLU A 214 13.42 11.59 -1.88
CA GLU A 214 12.19 11.69 -2.67
C GLU A 214 11.09 12.46 -1.94
N PHE A 215 10.84 12.13 -0.65
CA PHE A 215 9.81 12.83 0.13
C PHE A 215 10.18 14.28 0.43
N SER A 216 11.47 14.60 0.59
CA SER A 216 11.92 15.99 0.73
C SER A 216 11.59 16.85 -0.50
N GLU A 217 11.76 16.31 -1.70
CA GLU A 217 11.38 16.99 -2.93
C GLU A 217 9.86 17.03 -3.11
N LEU A 218 9.20 15.88 -2.94
CA LEU A 218 7.75 15.73 -3.15
C LEU A 218 6.96 16.68 -2.23
N HIS A 219 7.15 16.55 -0.92
CA HIS A 219 6.45 17.38 0.08
C HIS A 219 7.06 18.75 0.28
N GLY A 220 8.33 18.93 -0.11
CA GLY A 220 8.99 20.23 -0.08
C GLY A 220 8.55 21.16 -1.20
N LYS A 221 8.30 20.63 -2.39
CA LYS A 221 8.12 21.40 -3.62
C LYS A 221 6.93 20.97 -4.47
N ASP A 222 6.86 19.68 -4.86
CA ASP A 222 5.94 19.22 -5.91
C ASP A 222 4.48 19.33 -5.47
N VAL A 223 4.12 18.81 -4.29
CA VAL A 223 2.76 18.90 -3.75
C VAL A 223 2.32 20.36 -3.52
N PRO A 224 3.16 21.25 -2.90
CA PRO A 224 2.85 22.68 -2.82
C PRO A 224 2.60 23.39 -4.16
N VAL A 225 3.31 22.98 -5.23
CA VAL A 225 3.09 23.53 -6.57
C VAL A 225 1.80 23.00 -7.16
N ARG A 226 1.52 21.70 -7.00
CA ARG A 226 0.28 21.06 -7.45
C ARG A 226 -0.95 21.67 -6.81
N GLU A 227 -0.94 21.86 -5.49
CA GLU A 227 -2.00 22.58 -4.78
C GLU A 227 -2.17 23.99 -5.34
N ALA A 228 -1.06 24.69 -5.59
CA ALA A 228 -1.09 26.07 -6.06
C ALA A 228 -1.70 26.23 -7.45
N LEU A 229 -1.43 25.32 -8.37
CA LEU A 229 -1.83 25.40 -9.77
C LEU A 229 -3.18 24.72 -10.03
N ALA A 230 -3.42 23.57 -9.41
CA ALA A 230 -4.62 22.76 -9.63
C ALA A 230 -5.60 22.77 -8.46
N GLY A 231 -5.19 23.25 -7.28
CA GLY A 231 -5.99 23.16 -6.05
C GLY A 231 -6.29 21.69 -5.66
N GLN A 232 -5.44 20.76 -6.09
CA GLN A 232 -5.54 19.33 -5.83
C GLN A 232 -4.34 18.86 -5.02
N VAL A 233 -4.59 18.06 -3.99
CA VAL A 233 -3.58 17.50 -3.10
C VAL A 233 -3.72 15.98 -3.10
N PRO A 234 -2.71 15.21 -3.55
CA PRO A 234 -2.73 13.77 -3.39
C PRO A 234 -2.65 13.44 -1.90
N SER A 235 -3.53 12.55 -1.43
CA SER A 235 -3.38 11.99 -0.10
C SER A 235 -2.19 11.03 -0.09
N ALA A 236 -1.42 11.05 0.98
CA ALA A 236 -0.29 10.15 1.20
C ALA A 236 -0.70 8.87 1.95
N GLY A 237 -2.00 8.72 2.27
CA GLY A 237 -2.50 7.57 3.04
C GLY A 237 -2.23 7.66 4.55
N VAL A 238 -1.40 8.64 4.97
CA VAL A 238 -1.06 8.93 6.36
C VAL A 238 -1.00 10.44 6.58
N GLY A 239 -1.32 10.91 7.78
CA GLY A 239 -1.38 12.33 8.07
C GLY A 239 -2.35 13.10 7.16
N THR A 240 -3.42 12.43 6.75
CA THR A 240 -4.51 12.99 5.95
C THR A 240 -5.76 13.11 6.80
N CYS A 241 -6.34 14.29 6.88
CA CYS A 241 -7.62 14.51 7.54
C CYS A 241 -8.70 14.85 6.50
N PHE A 242 -9.79 14.10 6.54
CA PHE A 242 -11.00 14.34 5.76
C PHE A 242 -12.06 15.01 6.62
N SER A 243 -12.72 16.06 6.12
CA SER A 243 -13.87 16.66 6.78
C SER A 243 -15.07 15.70 6.78
N ARG A 244 -16.01 15.92 7.69
CA ARG A 244 -17.31 15.21 7.67
C ARG A 244 -17.98 15.32 6.30
N ARG A 245 -17.93 16.49 5.68
CA ARG A 245 -18.51 16.75 4.36
C ARG A 245 -17.84 15.90 3.28
N ALA A 246 -16.51 15.76 3.33
CA ALA A 246 -15.76 14.91 2.39
C ALA A 246 -16.17 13.43 2.53
N VAL A 247 -16.19 12.89 3.75
CA VAL A 247 -16.56 11.49 4.00
C VAL A 247 -18.00 11.22 3.57
N THR A 248 -18.93 12.13 3.87
CA THR A 248 -20.32 12.00 3.43
C THR A 248 -20.44 11.96 1.91
N ALA A 249 -19.66 12.80 1.21
CA ALA A 249 -19.65 12.82 -0.26
C ALA A 249 -19.03 11.55 -0.88
N LEU A 250 -18.01 10.98 -0.24
CA LEU A 250 -17.40 9.72 -0.67
C LEU A 250 -18.33 8.53 -0.47
N LEU A 251 -19.02 8.45 0.66
CA LEU A 251 -19.99 7.40 0.94
C LEU A 251 -21.19 7.45 -0.03
N ALA A 252 -21.67 8.66 -0.35
CA ALA A 252 -22.77 8.85 -1.31
C ALA A 252 -22.39 8.45 -2.75
N ASP A 253 -21.13 8.56 -3.12
CA ASP A 253 -20.59 8.23 -4.44
C ASP A 253 -20.32 6.74 -4.63
N GLY A 254 -19.95 6.06 -3.56
CA GLY A 254 -19.49 4.68 -3.57
C GLY A 254 -20.51 3.66 -3.03
N ASP A 255 -21.81 3.94 -3.14
CA ASP A 255 -22.87 3.05 -2.61
C ASP A 255 -22.63 2.63 -1.14
N GLY A 256 -22.16 3.58 -0.32
CA GLY A 256 -21.80 3.35 1.09
C GLY A 256 -20.34 2.94 1.33
N ILE A 257 -19.49 2.92 0.29
CA ILE A 257 -18.06 2.59 0.38
C ILE A 257 -17.22 3.82 0.08
N ALA A 258 -16.46 4.31 1.06
CA ALA A 258 -15.63 5.51 0.88
C ALA A 258 -14.33 5.21 0.13
N PHE A 259 -13.64 4.12 0.49
CA PHE A 259 -12.35 3.70 -0.04
C PHE A 259 -12.52 2.59 -1.08
N ASP A 260 -12.00 2.80 -2.30
CA ASP A 260 -12.09 1.80 -3.37
C ASP A 260 -11.20 0.59 -3.05
N VAL A 261 -11.84 -0.54 -2.75
CA VAL A 261 -11.15 -1.80 -2.41
C VAL A 261 -10.37 -2.41 -3.58
N GLN A 262 -10.61 -1.95 -4.81
CA GLN A 262 -9.89 -2.40 -6.00
C GLN A 262 -8.66 -1.53 -6.33
N SER A 263 -8.49 -0.39 -5.64
CA SER A 263 -7.32 0.46 -5.81
C SER A 263 -6.15 -0.01 -4.94
N LEU A 264 -4.94 0.02 -5.51
CA LEU A 264 -3.68 -0.19 -4.75
C LEU A 264 -3.21 1.06 -4.01
N THR A 265 -3.74 2.19 -4.42
CA THR A 265 -3.46 3.52 -3.89
C THR A 265 -4.79 4.23 -3.73
N GLU A 266 -5.62 3.68 -2.82
CA GLU A 266 -6.94 4.20 -2.47
C GLU A 266 -6.87 5.62 -1.96
N ASP A 267 -5.75 5.96 -1.32
CA ASP A 267 -5.41 7.27 -0.81
C ASP A 267 -5.21 8.30 -1.94
N TYR A 268 -4.41 7.96 -2.94
CA TYR A 268 -4.20 8.80 -4.11
C TYR A 268 -5.50 9.02 -4.90
N ASP A 269 -6.32 7.97 -5.05
CA ASP A 269 -7.61 8.00 -5.74
C ASP A 269 -8.59 9.00 -5.08
N ILE A 270 -8.65 9.00 -3.76
CA ILE A 270 -9.56 9.88 -3.00
C ILE A 270 -9.30 11.35 -3.26
N GLY A 271 -8.04 11.79 -3.34
CA GLY A 271 -7.71 13.18 -3.64
C GLY A 271 -8.32 13.65 -4.97
N PHE A 272 -8.27 12.81 -6.01
CA PHE A 272 -8.91 13.14 -7.28
C PHE A 272 -10.44 13.13 -7.21
N ARG A 273 -11.03 12.13 -6.59
CA ARG A 273 -12.49 12.00 -6.43
C ARG A 273 -13.08 13.20 -5.69
N LEU A 274 -12.43 13.65 -4.62
CA LEU A 274 -12.84 14.84 -3.87
C LEU A 274 -12.73 16.11 -4.72
N LYS A 275 -11.64 16.24 -5.48
CA LYS A 275 -11.44 17.38 -6.37
C LYS A 275 -12.48 17.47 -7.46
N GLU A 276 -12.86 16.35 -8.08
CA GLU A 276 -13.92 16.29 -9.10
C GLU A 276 -15.27 16.70 -8.55
N LYS A 277 -15.52 16.46 -7.25
CA LYS A 277 -16.72 16.91 -6.52
C LYS A 277 -16.66 18.37 -6.08
N GLY A 278 -15.63 19.11 -6.45
CA GLY A 278 -15.46 20.52 -6.08
C GLY A 278 -15.07 20.75 -4.63
N MET A 279 -14.62 19.72 -3.92
CA MET A 279 -14.14 19.83 -2.55
C MET A 279 -12.83 20.61 -2.46
N THR A 280 -12.59 21.23 -1.31
CA THR A 280 -11.42 22.09 -1.07
C THR A 280 -10.33 21.32 -0.37
N GLU A 281 -9.11 21.35 -0.95
CA GLU A 281 -7.95 20.62 -0.47
C GLU A 281 -6.84 21.59 -0.05
N ILE A 282 -6.01 21.15 0.89
CA ILE A 282 -4.85 21.94 1.33
C ILE A 282 -3.69 21.02 1.75
N PHE A 283 -2.48 21.40 1.35
CA PHE A 283 -1.24 20.81 1.86
C PHE A 283 -0.58 21.78 2.84
N VAL A 284 -0.40 21.36 4.09
CA VAL A 284 0.04 22.26 5.16
C VAL A 284 1.39 21.83 5.71
N ARG A 285 2.36 22.73 5.59
CA ARG A 285 3.66 22.63 6.26
C ARG A 285 3.69 23.66 7.39
N PHE A 286 3.46 23.20 8.61
CA PHE A 286 3.35 24.07 9.77
C PHE A 286 4.51 23.81 10.75
N PRO A 287 5.47 24.73 10.90
CA PRO A 287 6.53 24.63 11.88
C PRO A 287 6.03 25.07 13.27
N VAL A 288 6.28 24.25 14.28
CA VAL A 288 6.12 24.61 15.68
C VAL A 288 7.44 25.24 16.15
N VAL A 289 7.52 26.54 16.10
CA VAL A 289 8.76 27.28 16.44
C VAL A 289 8.60 27.98 17.77
N ASP A 290 9.46 27.65 18.72
CA ASP A 290 9.66 28.46 19.90
C ASP A 290 10.66 29.62 19.55
N GLU A 291 10.15 30.82 19.44
CA GLU A 291 10.93 32.00 19.02
C GLU A 291 12.19 32.24 19.90
N ALA A 292 12.13 31.83 21.16
CA ALA A 292 13.26 31.95 22.08
C ALA A 292 14.39 30.96 21.70
N LYS A 293 14.04 29.72 21.35
CA LYS A 293 15.00 28.70 20.89
C LYS A 293 15.51 28.96 19.47
N GLU A 294 14.71 29.56 18.60
CA GLU A 294 15.13 29.89 17.23
C GLU A 294 16.29 30.92 17.18
N ARG A 295 16.32 31.88 18.11
CA ARG A 295 17.42 32.85 18.21
C ARG A 295 18.74 32.22 18.65
N GLU A 296 18.67 31.23 19.49
CA GLU A 296 19.85 30.50 20.00
C GLU A 296 20.40 29.52 18.97
N GLN A 297 19.52 28.87 18.21
CA GLN A 297 19.83 27.83 17.21
C GLN A 297 20.30 28.40 15.85
N ARG A 298 20.01 29.66 15.54
CA ARG A 298 20.54 30.33 14.33
C ARG A 298 22.07 30.40 14.26
N LYS A 299 22.76 30.13 15.35
CA LYS A 299 24.22 30.12 15.41
C LYS A 299 24.88 28.84 14.88
N PHE A 300 24.13 27.76 14.66
CA PHE A 300 24.65 26.51 14.13
C PHE A 300 23.70 25.90 13.10
N LEU A 301 24.23 25.51 11.95
CA LEU A 301 23.57 24.82 10.82
C LEU A 301 23.09 23.39 11.16
N GLN A 302 22.82 23.08 12.41
CA GLN A 302 22.52 21.73 12.86
C GLN A 302 21.02 21.51 13.10
N HIS A 303 20.49 20.46 12.48
CA HIS A 303 19.38 19.54 12.84
C HIS A 303 18.05 20.11 13.41
N ALA A 304 17.92 21.41 13.62
CA ALA A 304 16.82 21.99 14.40
C ALA A 304 15.48 22.16 13.68
N ARG A 305 15.44 22.00 12.34
CA ARG A 305 14.22 22.27 11.57
C ARG A 305 13.26 21.10 11.46
N THR A 306 13.74 19.88 11.57
CA THR A 306 12.93 18.67 11.40
C THR A 306 12.12 18.30 12.63
N SER A 307 12.63 18.54 13.83
CA SER A 307 11.94 18.23 15.09
C SER A 307 10.73 19.14 15.39
N ASN A 308 10.62 20.25 14.66
CA ASN A 308 9.64 21.31 14.97
C ASN A 308 8.53 21.42 13.91
N MET A 309 8.44 20.52 12.96
CA MET A 309 7.36 20.55 11.96
C MET A 309 6.29 19.55 12.31
N ILE A 310 5.01 19.93 12.18
CA ILE A 310 3.90 19.00 12.24
C ILE A 310 3.97 18.13 10.99
N CYS A 311 4.33 16.86 11.16
CA CYS A 311 4.49 15.88 10.08
C CYS A 311 4.36 14.46 10.63
N VAL A 312 4.05 13.52 9.76
CA VAL A 312 4.15 12.09 10.06
C VAL A 312 5.58 11.63 9.88
N ARG A 313 6.04 10.77 10.78
CA ARG A 313 7.37 10.15 10.72
C ARG A 313 7.21 8.64 10.74
N GLU A 314 7.88 7.96 9.81
CA GLU A 314 7.87 6.50 9.70
C GLU A 314 9.20 5.97 9.16
N TYR A 315 9.44 4.67 9.30
CA TYR A 315 10.58 4.00 8.69
C TYR A 315 10.18 3.34 7.38
N PHE A 316 10.91 3.66 6.32
CA PHE A 316 10.72 3.08 5.00
C PHE A 316 11.56 1.80 4.79
N PRO A 317 11.19 0.97 3.80
CA PRO A 317 11.89 -0.26 3.50
C PRO A 317 13.40 -0.09 3.35
N ASP A 318 14.15 -1.00 3.97
CA ASP A 318 15.60 -0.96 4.06
C ASP A 318 16.29 -1.87 3.04
N THR A 319 15.60 -2.93 2.60
CA THR A 319 16.15 -3.84 1.60
C THR A 319 15.73 -3.44 0.18
N PHE A 320 16.62 -3.73 -0.79
CA PHE A 320 16.35 -3.46 -2.20
C PHE A 320 15.05 -4.12 -2.68
N SER A 321 14.83 -5.38 -2.33
CA SER A 321 13.65 -6.16 -2.77
C SER A 321 12.33 -5.61 -2.21
N THR A 322 12.31 -5.19 -0.94
CA THR A 322 11.12 -4.60 -0.33
C THR A 322 10.81 -3.22 -0.88
N ALA A 323 11.84 -2.40 -1.14
CA ALA A 323 11.69 -1.10 -1.77
C ALA A 323 11.14 -1.23 -3.22
N VAL A 324 11.71 -2.14 -4.02
CA VAL A 324 11.21 -2.43 -5.38
C VAL A 324 9.76 -2.87 -5.34
N ARG A 325 9.37 -3.73 -4.39
CA ARG A 325 8.00 -4.21 -4.23
C ARG A 325 7.05 -3.08 -3.88
N GLN A 326 7.38 -2.25 -2.89
CA GLN A 326 6.55 -1.12 -2.47
C GLN A 326 6.36 -0.10 -3.60
N LYS A 327 7.46 0.33 -4.23
CA LYS A 327 7.40 1.30 -5.35
C LYS A 327 6.68 0.73 -6.57
N SER A 328 6.81 -0.58 -6.84
CA SER A 328 6.05 -1.25 -7.90
C SER A 328 4.54 -1.14 -7.67
N ARG A 329 4.06 -1.31 -6.42
CA ARG A 329 2.64 -1.11 -6.07
C ARG A 329 2.21 0.33 -6.34
N TRP A 330 3.00 1.32 -5.91
CA TRP A 330 2.70 2.74 -6.17
C TRP A 330 2.62 3.04 -7.67
N ILE A 331 3.55 2.52 -8.47
CA ILE A 331 3.53 2.69 -9.94
C ILE A 331 2.27 2.06 -10.53
N ILE A 332 1.90 0.85 -10.10
CA ILE A 332 0.68 0.19 -10.60
C ILE A 332 -0.56 1.02 -10.24
N GLY A 333 -0.70 1.42 -8.98
CA GLY A 333 -1.85 2.20 -8.52
C GLY A 333 -1.96 3.57 -9.18
N ILE A 334 -0.90 4.37 -9.08
CA ILE A 334 -0.92 5.77 -9.55
C ILE A 334 -0.92 5.84 -11.08
N VAL A 335 -0.09 5.04 -11.76
CA VAL A 335 0.07 5.14 -13.22
C VAL A 335 -0.92 4.25 -13.94
N PHE A 336 -0.84 2.93 -13.76
CA PHE A 336 -1.60 1.99 -14.58
C PHE A 336 -3.08 1.92 -14.19
N GLN A 337 -3.41 1.83 -12.91
CA GLN A 337 -4.80 1.89 -12.45
C GLN A 337 -5.36 3.31 -12.62
N GLY A 338 -4.59 4.33 -12.23
CA GLY A 338 -4.98 5.72 -12.38
C GLY A 338 -5.26 6.13 -13.83
N PHE A 339 -4.61 5.51 -14.81
CA PHE A 339 -4.92 5.74 -16.23
C PHE A 339 -6.31 5.26 -16.61
N LYS A 340 -6.81 4.18 -16.00
CA LYS A 340 -8.17 3.66 -16.24
C LYS A 340 -9.22 4.38 -15.39
N THR A 341 -8.89 4.73 -14.16
CA THR A 341 -9.83 5.31 -13.20
C THR A 341 -10.06 6.79 -13.45
N HIS A 342 -8.96 7.56 -13.62
CA HIS A 342 -9.04 9.00 -13.79
C HIS A 342 -8.96 9.37 -15.28
N LYS A 343 -10.06 9.83 -15.82
CA LYS A 343 -10.13 10.34 -17.21
C LYS A 343 -9.61 11.78 -17.26
N TRP A 344 -9.32 12.24 -18.48
CA TRP A 344 -9.01 13.64 -18.71
C TRP A 344 -10.22 14.50 -18.36
N THR A 345 -9.97 15.58 -17.61
CA THR A 345 -10.99 16.52 -17.13
C THR A 345 -11.06 17.75 -18.03
N SER A 346 -12.01 18.65 -17.78
CA SER A 346 -12.06 19.96 -18.42
C SER A 346 -10.97 20.93 -17.93
N SER A 347 -10.32 20.64 -16.79
CA SER A 347 -9.26 21.45 -16.20
C SER A 347 -7.89 21.12 -16.80
N LEU A 348 -7.30 22.05 -17.53
CA LEU A 348 -5.95 21.90 -18.12
C LEU A 348 -4.88 21.66 -17.04
N THR A 349 -4.98 22.36 -15.91
CA THR A 349 -4.00 22.22 -14.82
C THR A 349 -4.10 20.86 -14.14
N LEU A 350 -5.29 20.32 -13.94
CA LEU A 350 -5.48 18.99 -13.40
C LEU A 350 -4.97 17.92 -14.38
N ASN A 351 -5.28 18.08 -15.67
CA ASN A 351 -4.77 17.19 -16.73
C ASN A 351 -3.23 17.22 -16.83
N TYR A 352 -2.61 18.38 -16.63
CA TYR A 352 -1.16 18.50 -16.56
C TYR A 352 -0.58 17.61 -15.45
N PHE A 353 -1.16 17.63 -14.25
CA PHE A 353 -0.69 16.78 -13.15
C PHE A 353 -1.00 15.31 -13.37
N LEU A 354 -2.12 14.96 -13.96
CA LEU A 354 -2.40 13.58 -14.38
C LEU A 354 -1.36 13.07 -15.39
N TRP A 355 -0.98 13.91 -16.37
CA TRP A 355 0.09 13.58 -17.29
C TRP A 355 1.43 13.43 -16.58
N ARG A 356 1.74 14.34 -15.64
CA ARG A 356 2.98 14.31 -14.86
C ARG A 356 3.09 13.03 -14.03
N ASP A 357 2.03 12.59 -13.38
CA ASP A 357 2.00 11.35 -12.63
C ASP A 357 2.26 10.13 -13.55
N ARG A 358 1.65 10.12 -14.73
CA ARG A 358 1.77 9.04 -15.72
C ARG A 358 3.13 8.99 -16.42
N LYS A 359 3.76 10.14 -16.65
CA LYS A 359 5.09 10.18 -17.29
C LYS A 359 6.14 9.42 -16.47
N GLY A 360 5.95 9.27 -15.16
CA GLY A 360 6.85 8.57 -14.26
C GLY A 360 7.20 7.16 -14.74
N ALA A 361 6.24 6.45 -15.33
CA ALA A 361 6.48 5.13 -15.90
C ALA A 361 7.53 5.14 -17.03
N ILE A 362 7.55 6.16 -17.86
CA ILE A 362 8.52 6.31 -18.95
C ILE A 362 9.83 6.92 -18.41
N SER A 363 9.73 7.98 -17.61
CA SER A 363 10.90 8.70 -17.12
C SER A 363 11.81 7.84 -16.25
N ASN A 364 11.28 6.87 -15.50
CA ASN A 364 12.08 5.94 -14.71
C ASN A 364 12.98 5.03 -15.59
N PHE A 365 12.44 4.52 -16.71
CA PHE A 365 13.24 3.76 -17.67
C PHE A 365 14.29 4.64 -18.35
N VAL A 366 13.88 5.80 -18.81
CA VAL A 366 14.74 6.73 -19.55
C VAL A 366 15.88 7.24 -18.67
N SER A 367 15.61 7.59 -17.41
CA SER A 367 16.62 8.06 -16.47
C SER A 367 17.70 7.01 -16.19
N PHE A 368 17.32 5.73 -16.05
CA PHE A 368 18.27 4.66 -15.84
C PHE A 368 19.11 4.39 -17.09
N LEU A 369 18.47 4.30 -18.27
CA LEU A 369 19.17 4.09 -19.54
C LEU A 369 20.10 5.27 -19.87
N ALA A 370 19.66 6.50 -19.61
CA ALA A 370 20.52 7.69 -19.78
C ALA A 370 21.73 7.66 -18.85
N MET A 371 21.57 7.17 -17.63
CA MET A 371 22.68 6.98 -16.69
C MET A 371 23.70 5.96 -17.24
N LEU A 372 23.24 4.83 -17.77
CA LEU A 372 24.15 3.83 -18.38
C LEU A 372 24.88 4.37 -19.59
N VAL A 373 24.18 5.12 -20.47
CA VAL A 373 24.80 5.79 -21.62
C VAL A 373 25.82 6.82 -21.16
N MET A 374 25.49 7.63 -20.15
CA MET A 374 26.41 8.63 -19.59
C MET A 374 27.68 7.99 -19.02
N ILE A 375 27.57 6.88 -18.30
CA ILE A 375 28.74 6.15 -17.77
C ILE A 375 29.62 5.69 -18.94
N GLN A 376 29.05 5.11 -20.00
CA GLN A 376 29.80 4.67 -21.17
C GLN A 376 30.51 5.85 -21.87
N LEU A 377 29.82 6.99 -22.02
CA LEU A 377 30.41 8.19 -22.60
C LEU A 377 31.56 8.77 -21.75
N LEU A 378 31.40 8.74 -20.43
CA LEU A 378 32.46 9.18 -19.50
C LEU A 378 33.69 8.24 -19.55
N LEU A 379 33.47 6.93 -19.69
CA LEU A 379 34.56 5.96 -19.86
C LEU A 379 35.28 6.16 -21.17
N LEU A 380 34.57 6.45 -22.27
CA LEU A 380 35.21 6.79 -23.57
C LEU A 380 36.02 8.08 -23.47
N LEU A 381 35.46 9.10 -22.82
CA LEU A 381 36.17 10.38 -22.62
C LEU A 381 37.40 10.21 -21.74
N ALA A 382 37.32 9.41 -20.68
CA ALA A 382 38.46 9.08 -19.81
C ALA A 382 39.54 8.32 -20.59
N TYR A 383 39.15 7.35 -21.43
CA TYR A 383 40.08 6.62 -22.30
C TYR A 383 40.83 7.57 -23.24
N GLU A 384 40.11 8.46 -23.97
CA GLU A 384 40.73 9.43 -24.87
C GLU A 384 41.66 10.43 -24.15
N SER A 385 41.32 10.79 -22.91
CA SER A 385 42.11 11.69 -22.09
C SER A 385 43.39 11.04 -21.54
N LEU A 386 43.32 9.75 -21.15
CA LEU A 386 44.41 9.02 -20.53
C LEU A 386 45.40 8.46 -21.56
N TRP A 387 44.95 8.19 -22.77
CA TRP A 387 45.73 7.63 -23.86
C TRP A 387 45.58 8.45 -25.14
N PRO A 388 46.12 9.69 -25.22
CA PRO A 388 45.94 10.60 -26.34
C PRO A 388 46.56 10.10 -27.65
N ASP A 389 47.56 9.21 -27.57
CA ASP A 389 48.22 8.60 -28.71
C ASP A 389 47.57 7.28 -29.19
N ALA A 390 46.51 6.82 -28.47
CA ALA A 390 45.80 5.59 -28.85
C ALA A 390 44.78 5.88 -29.99
N TRP A 391 44.22 4.80 -30.53
CA TRP A 391 43.19 4.93 -31.54
C TRP A 391 41.98 5.74 -31.02
N HIS A 392 41.63 6.82 -31.72
CA HIS A 392 40.52 7.67 -31.36
C HIS A 392 39.24 7.18 -32.01
N PHE A 393 38.19 7.10 -31.22
CA PHE A 393 36.87 6.82 -31.72
C PHE A 393 36.32 8.03 -32.47
N LEU A 394 35.61 7.77 -33.58
CA LEU A 394 34.83 8.84 -34.24
C LEU A 394 33.91 9.49 -33.21
N SER A 395 34.06 10.79 -33.04
CA SER A 395 33.27 11.54 -32.08
C SER A 395 31.78 11.30 -32.36
N ILE A 396 31.08 10.73 -31.38
CA ILE A 396 29.65 10.47 -31.44
C ILE A 396 28.86 11.75 -31.72
N PHE A 397 29.43 12.89 -31.32
CA PHE A 397 28.77 14.19 -31.29
C PHE A 397 29.35 15.20 -32.32
N SER A 398 30.37 14.84 -33.10
CA SER A 398 30.98 15.75 -34.05
C SER A 398 30.02 16.12 -35.20
N GLY A 399 30.03 17.37 -35.56
CA GLY A 399 29.35 17.90 -36.77
C GLY A 399 27.89 18.33 -36.57
N SER A 400 27.33 18.30 -35.35
CA SER A 400 25.93 18.71 -35.09
C SER A 400 25.83 19.75 -33.96
N ALA A 401 25.75 21.03 -34.35
CA ALA A 401 25.64 22.13 -33.37
C ALA A 401 24.36 22.01 -32.51
N TRP A 402 23.24 21.57 -33.08
CA TRP A 402 21.98 21.40 -32.36
C TRP A 402 22.07 20.32 -31.29
N LEU A 403 22.78 19.22 -31.57
CA LEU A 403 22.97 18.13 -30.60
C LEU A 403 23.82 18.58 -29.42
N MET A 404 24.91 19.29 -29.69
CA MET A 404 25.74 19.87 -28.62
C MET A 404 24.95 20.85 -27.75
N THR A 405 24.11 21.68 -28.37
CA THR A 405 23.22 22.59 -27.63
C THR A 405 22.25 21.80 -26.75
N LEU A 406 21.61 20.74 -27.29
CA LEU A 406 20.70 19.89 -26.54
C LEU A 406 21.39 19.21 -25.35
N LEU A 407 22.63 18.74 -25.52
CA LEU A 407 23.39 18.11 -24.44
C LEU A 407 23.76 19.14 -23.34
N TRP A 408 24.17 20.34 -23.71
CA TRP A 408 24.44 21.41 -22.73
C TRP A 408 23.19 21.82 -21.97
N LEU A 409 22.04 21.90 -22.64
CA LEU A 409 20.76 22.17 -22.00
C LEU A 409 20.38 21.05 -21.00
N ASN A 410 20.51 19.78 -21.42
CA ASN A 410 20.28 18.65 -20.51
C ASN A 410 21.24 18.66 -19.31
N PHE A 411 22.51 18.99 -19.53
CA PHE A 411 23.48 19.14 -18.45
C PHE A 411 23.05 20.22 -17.47
N GLY A 412 22.63 21.40 -17.96
CA GLY A 412 22.10 22.46 -17.12
C GLY A 412 20.88 22.04 -16.31
N LEU A 413 19.93 21.32 -16.94
CA LEU A 413 18.76 20.78 -16.26
C LEU A 413 19.12 19.72 -15.22
N MET A 414 20.11 18.87 -15.50
CA MET A 414 20.61 17.87 -14.54
C MET A 414 21.26 18.55 -13.33
N VAL A 415 22.11 19.56 -13.54
CA VAL A 415 22.73 20.35 -12.47
C VAL A 415 21.65 21.02 -11.62
N ASN A 416 20.65 21.64 -12.26
CA ASN A 416 19.51 22.22 -11.53
C ASN A 416 18.81 21.18 -10.66
N ARG A 417 18.51 19.98 -11.20
CA ARG A 417 17.86 18.91 -10.45
C ARG A 417 18.67 18.48 -9.23
N ILE A 418 19.99 18.31 -9.38
CA ILE A 418 20.90 17.99 -8.26
C ILE A 418 20.86 19.09 -7.21
N VAL A 419 20.97 20.36 -7.63
CA VAL A 419 20.92 21.51 -6.72
C VAL A 419 19.61 21.58 -5.96
N GLN A 420 18.48 21.39 -6.64
CA GLN A 420 17.16 21.38 -5.99
C GLN A 420 17.08 20.26 -4.94
N ARG A 421 17.50 19.03 -5.29
CA ARG A 421 17.54 17.91 -4.34
C ARG A 421 18.38 18.23 -3.11
N VAL A 422 19.61 18.71 -3.31
CA VAL A 422 20.48 19.10 -2.20
C VAL A 422 19.80 20.16 -1.32
N ILE A 423 19.17 21.18 -1.92
CA ILE A 423 18.47 22.23 -1.17
C ILE A 423 17.33 21.66 -0.32
N PHE A 424 16.46 20.83 -0.91
CA PHE A 424 15.29 20.32 -0.21
C PHE A 424 15.66 19.31 0.86
N VAL A 425 16.59 18.40 0.59
CA VAL A 425 17.10 17.44 1.58
C VAL A 425 17.83 18.17 2.72
N THR A 426 18.71 19.14 2.40
CA THR A 426 19.40 19.94 3.41
C THR A 426 18.42 20.71 4.29
N GLY A 427 17.31 21.17 3.71
CA GLY A 427 16.28 21.92 4.44
C GLY A 427 15.64 21.16 5.58
N TYR A 428 15.63 19.82 5.54
CA TYR A 428 15.06 18.95 6.55
C TYR A 428 16.11 18.15 7.33
N TYR A 429 17.07 17.54 6.63
CA TYR A 429 17.97 16.54 7.17
C TYR A 429 19.42 17.04 7.33
N GLY A 430 19.66 18.32 7.00
CA GLY A 430 20.98 18.93 7.13
C GLY A 430 21.89 18.72 5.91
N LEU A 431 23.03 19.45 5.90
CA LEU A 431 23.93 19.52 4.74
C LEU A 431 24.55 18.16 4.38
N THR A 432 24.92 17.37 5.37
CA THR A 432 25.52 16.06 5.15
C THR A 432 24.59 15.16 4.33
N GLN A 433 23.32 15.07 4.72
CA GLN A 433 22.32 14.27 4.00
C GLN A 433 22.03 14.86 2.61
N GLY A 434 22.01 16.19 2.51
CA GLY A 434 21.88 16.88 1.22
C GLY A 434 22.99 16.51 0.24
N LEU A 435 24.25 16.48 0.67
CA LEU A 435 25.37 16.08 -0.19
C LEU A 435 25.35 14.59 -0.52
N LEU A 436 25.06 13.73 0.46
CA LEU A 436 24.92 12.29 0.24
C LEU A 436 23.75 11.92 -0.71
N SER A 437 22.73 12.77 -0.81
CA SER A 437 21.61 12.55 -1.74
C SER A 437 22.04 12.49 -3.21
N VAL A 438 23.17 13.13 -3.56
CA VAL A 438 23.75 13.07 -4.92
C VAL A 438 24.23 11.64 -5.24
N LEU A 439 24.88 10.98 -4.30
CA LEU A 439 25.33 9.58 -4.46
C LEU A 439 24.13 8.64 -4.48
N ARG A 440 23.15 8.85 -3.61
CA ARG A 440 21.94 8.03 -3.55
C ARG A 440 21.06 8.14 -4.80
N LEU A 441 21.23 9.18 -5.61
CA LEU A 441 20.51 9.36 -6.85
C LEU A 441 20.71 8.18 -7.82
N PHE A 442 21.93 7.65 -7.89
CA PHE A 442 22.22 6.48 -8.72
C PHE A 442 21.50 5.23 -8.22
N TRP A 443 21.51 5.01 -6.91
CA TRP A 443 20.82 3.87 -6.28
C TRP A 443 19.31 3.97 -6.40
N GLY A 444 18.76 5.16 -6.19
CA GLY A 444 17.34 5.46 -6.36
C GLY A 444 16.85 5.23 -7.79
N ASN A 445 17.63 5.62 -8.80
CA ASN A 445 17.31 5.36 -10.21
C ASN A 445 17.27 3.86 -10.52
N LEU A 446 18.17 3.07 -9.95
CA LEU A 446 18.16 1.61 -10.10
C LEU A 446 16.89 0.99 -9.47
N ILE A 447 16.54 1.40 -8.23
CA ILE A 447 15.34 0.94 -7.55
C ILE A 447 14.08 1.30 -8.37
N ASN A 448 13.99 2.54 -8.85
CA ASN A 448 12.86 3.03 -9.62
C ASN A 448 12.72 2.31 -10.98
N PHE A 449 13.84 2.02 -11.65
CA PHE A 449 13.86 1.21 -12.86
C PHE A 449 13.34 -0.20 -12.60
N MET A 450 13.85 -0.89 -11.58
CA MET A 450 13.44 -2.26 -11.25
C MET A 450 11.98 -2.32 -10.79
N ALA A 451 11.53 -1.32 -10.03
CA ALA A 451 10.14 -1.21 -9.62
C ALA A 451 9.21 -1.02 -10.83
N ASN A 452 9.61 -0.18 -11.76
CA ASN A 452 8.85 0.08 -12.98
C ASN A 452 8.81 -1.14 -13.90
N TRP A 453 9.96 -1.84 -14.06
CA TRP A 453 10.02 -3.10 -14.80
C TRP A 453 9.12 -4.17 -14.20
N ARG A 454 9.15 -4.32 -12.87
CA ARG A 454 8.27 -5.24 -12.14
C ARG A 454 6.79 -4.87 -12.35
N ALA A 455 6.44 -3.60 -12.21
CA ALA A 455 5.08 -3.11 -12.42
C ALA A 455 4.59 -3.41 -13.85
N LEU A 456 5.39 -3.07 -14.86
CA LEU A 456 5.06 -3.33 -16.27
C LEU A 456 4.88 -4.82 -16.53
N LYS A 457 5.80 -5.66 -16.04
CA LYS A 457 5.72 -7.13 -16.18
C LYS A 457 4.42 -7.66 -15.58
N GLN A 458 4.05 -7.22 -14.37
CA GLN A 458 2.81 -7.63 -13.71
C GLN A 458 1.56 -7.20 -14.52
N VAL A 459 1.53 -5.95 -14.99
CA VAL A 459 0.41 -5.45 -15.81
C VAL A 459 0.28 -6.23 -17.12
N LEU A 460 1.39 -6.52 -17.81
CA LEU A 460 1.37 -7.29 -19.05
C LEU A 460 0.95 -8.75 -18.83
N GLN A 461 1.33 -9.35 -17.71
CA GLN A 461 0.95 -10.72 -17.38
C GLN A 461 -0.54 -10.87 -17.05
N HIS A 462 -1.15 -9.88 -16.43
CA HIS A 462 -2.55 -9.94 -15.96
C HIS A 462 -3.55 -9.27 -16.91
N GLY A 463 -3.07 -8.50 -17.89
CA GLY A 463 -3.88 -7.83 -18.92
C GLY A 463 -4.73 -6.66 -18.42
N ASP A 464 -5.16 -6.66 -17.16
CA ASP A 464 -5.87 -5.57 -16.52
C ASP A 464 -5.10 -5.09 -15.26
N PRO A 465 -4.67 -3.80 -15.20
CA PRO A 465 -3.99 -3.26 -14.03
C PRO A 465 -4.77 -3.40 -12.72
N ARG A 466 -6.09 -3.40 -12.76
CA ARG A 466 -6.93 -3.61 -11.58
C ARG A 466 -6.86 -5.05 -11.05
N ARG A 467 -6.56 -6.01 -11.92
CA ARG A 467 -6.37 -7.42 -11.54
C ARG A 467 -4.97 -7.71 -11.02
N VAL A 468 -3.98 -6.90 -11.35
CA VAL A 468 -2.59 -7.08 -10.90
C VAL A 468 -2.45 -6.99 -9.39
N ALA A 469 -3.27 -6.14 -8.80
CA ALA A 469 -3.12 -5.80 -7.39
C ALA A 469 -3.74 -6.79 -6.45
N TRP A 470 -4.86 -7.28 -6.87
CA TRP A 470 -5.78 -8.02 -6.08
C TRP A 470 -6.35 -9.11 -7.01
N GLU A 471 -5.55 -10.08 -7.44
CA GLU A 471 -6.16 -11.39 -7.50
C GLU A 471 -6.57 -11.70 -6.06
N SER A 472 -7.62 -11.01 -5.61
CA SER A 472 -8.40 -11.56 -4.55
C SER A 472 -8.78 -12.91 -5.12
N ILE A 473 -8.26 -13.96 -4.51
CA ILE A 473 -8.83 -15.26 -4.71
C ILE A 473 -10.27 -15.00 -4.32
N ASP A 474 -11.12 -14.77 -5.30
CA ASP A 474 -12.52 -14.98 -5.08
C ASP A 474 -12.63 -16.49 -4.86
N ALA A 475 -12.28 -16.88 -3.62
CA ALA A 475 -12.31 -18.26 -3.17
C ALA A 475 -13.69 -18.87 -3.43
N TRP A 476 -14.66 -18.03 -3.69
CA TRP A 476 -16.04 -18.33 -3.95
C TRP A 476 -16.33 -18.71 -5.40
N GLN A 477 -15.47 -18.32 -6.36
CA GLN A 477 -15.66 -18.59 -7.79
C GLN A 477 -14.77 -19.73 -8.33
N ILE A 478 -13.97 -20.38 -7.48
CA ILE A 478 -13.15 -21.51 -7.90
C ILE A 478 -14.10 -22.71 -8.15
N PRO A 479 -14.12 -23.30 -9.35
CA PRO A 479 -14.93 -24.46 -9.62
C PRO A 479 -14.54 -25.64 -8.71
N SER A 480 -15.52 -26.35 -8.16
CA SER A 480 -15.27 -27.51 -7.30
C SER A 480 -14.50 -28.62 -8.02
N SER A 481 -14.68 -28.75 -9.35
CA SER A 481 -13.90 -29.66 -10.21
C SER A 481 -12.40 -29.32 -10.18
N LEU A 482 -12.04 -28.06 -10.08
CA LEU A 482 -10.64 -27.62 -10.01
C LEU A 482 -10.01 -27.92 -8.64
N ILE A 483 -10.80 -27.78 -7.58
CA ILE A 483 -10.40 -28.15 -6.22
C ILE A 483 -10.12 -29.65 -6.11
N ALA A 484 -10.90 -30.48 -6.81
CA ALA A 484 -10.72 -31.93 -6.82
C ALA A 484 -9.40 -32.38 -7.50
N GLU A 485 -8.83 -31.57 -8.36
CA GLU A 485 -7.53 -31.85 -9.02
C GLU A 485 -6.32 -31.70 -8.10
N MET A 486 -6.46 -30.97 -6.99
CA MET A 486 -5.38 -30.77 -6.00
C MET A 486 -5.77 -31.41 -4.66
N PRO A 487 -5.06 -32.46 -4.20
CA PRO A 487 -5.31 -33.04 -2.89
C PRO A 487 -5.11 -31.99 -1.77
N ALA A 488 -5.98 -32.03 -0.75
CA ALA A 488 -5.95 -31.09 0.36
C ALA A 488 -4.58 -31.03 1.06
N SER A 489 -3.93 -32.18 1.22
CA SER A 489 -2.58 -32.28 1.79
C SER A 489 -1.52 -31.56 0.95
N VAL A 490 -1.65 -31.62 -0.38
CA VAL A 490 -0.73 -30.93 -1.30
C VAL A 490 -0.95 -29.42 -1.20
N ALA A 491 -2.21 -28.98 -1.22
CA ALA A 491 -2.58 -27.59 -1.07
C ALA A 491 -2.10 -27.01 0.28
N LEU A 492 -2.32 -27.75 1.37
CA LEU A 492 -1.90 -27.34 2.72
C LEU A 492 -0.38 -27.37 2.92
N HIS A 493 0.31 -28.38 2.32
CA HIS A 493 1.78 -28.51 2.47
C HIS A 493 2.54 -27.40 1.77
N TYR A 494 2.12 -27.03 0.56
CA TYR A 494 2.76 -25.98 -0.23
C TYR A 494 2.15 -24.59 0.01
N GLU A 495 1.14 -24.50 0.88
CA GLU A 495 0.38 -23.29 1.14
C GLU A 495 -0.10 -22.62 -0.17
N VAL A 496 -0.74 -23.41 -1.02
CA VAL A 496 -1.25 -22.99 -2.34
C VAL A 496 -2.71 -23.36 -2.52
N LEU A 497 -3.41 -22.59 -3.35
CA LEU A 497 -4.79 -22.84 -3.71
C LEU A 497 -4.92 -22.87 -5.24
N PRO A 498 -5.56 -23.90 -5.86
CA PRO A 498 -5.81 -23.90 -7.29
C PRO A 498 -6.82 -22.81 -7.65
N LEU A 499 -6.49 -21.97 -8.61
CA LEU A 499 -7.31 -20.80 -8.96
C LEU A 499 -8.06 -20.98 -10.27
N ARG A 500 -7.36 -21.46 -11.31
CA ARG A 500 -7.92 -21.69 -12.65
C ARG A 500 -7.02 -22.58 -13.48
N LEU A 501 -7.59 -23.14 -14.55
CA LEU A 501 -6.84 -23.77 -15.63
C LEU A 501 -6.65 -22.78 -16.78
N ASP A 502 -5.42 -22.68 -17.26
CA ASP A 502 -5.06 -21.84 -18.39
C ASP A 502 -4.21 -22.66 -19.37
N ASN A 503 -4.74 -23.00 -20.55
CA ASN A 503 -4.07 -23.82 -21.57
C ASN A 503 -3.44 -25.12 -21.02
N ASP A 504 -4.18 -25.87 -20.18
CA ASP A 504 -3.76 -27.09 -19.48
C ASP A 504 -2.67 -26.89 -18.40
N GLU A 505 -2.29 -25.65 -18.08
CA GLU A 505 -1.50 -25.29 -16.92
C GLU A 505 -2.41 -25.00 -15.73
N LEU A 506 -2.12 -25.60 -14.58
CA LEU A 506 -2.81 -25.26 -13.33
C LEU A 506 -2.21 -24.01 -12.73
N ILE A 507 -3.00 -22.94 -12.65
CA ILE A 507 -2.61 -21.70 -11.97
C ILE A 507 -2.98 -21.84 -10.50
N VAL A 508 -1.96 -21.73 -9.64
CA VAL A 508 -2.12 -21.76 -8.18
C VAL A 508 -1.77 -20.40 -7.55
N GLY A 509 -2.52 -20.02 -6.52
CA GLY A 509 -2.18 -18.88 -5.69
C GLY A 509 -1.14 -19.27 -4.63
N SER A 510 -0.17 -18.41 -4.38
CA SER A 510 0.80 -18.50 -3.29
C SER A 510 1.07 -17.11 -2.71
N GLU A 511 1.24 -17.00 -1.39
CA GLU A 511 1.44 -15.71 -0.73
C GLU A 511 2.88 -15.22 -0.80
N ASP A 512 3.85 -16.12 -0.64
CA ASP A 512 5.28 -15.78 -0.61
C ASP A 512 6.06 -16.25 -1.86
N GLY A 513 5.34 -16.82 -2.85
CA GLY A 513 5.95 -17.47 -4.00
C GLY A 513 6.38 -18.92 -3.70
N ILE A 514 6.72 -19.66 -4.75
CA ILE A 514 7.14 -21.04 -4.64
C ILE A 514 8.56 -21.15 -5.21
N ASP A 515 9.48 -21.72 -4.46
CA ASP A 515 10.83 -21.96 -4.95
C ASP A 515 10.83 -22.99 -6.10
N PRO A 516 11.82 -22.99 -6.99
CA PRO A 516 11.84 -23.87 -8.17
C PRO A 516 11.78 -25.36 -7.85
N VAL A 517 12.34 -25.79 -6.72
CA VAL A 517 12.38 -27.21 -6.31
C VAL A 517 10.98 -27.64 -5.85
N SER A 518 10.36 -26.82 -4.99
CA SER A 518 8.99 -27.01 -4.52
C SER A 518 7.97 -26.95 -5.67
N LEU A 519 8.16 -26.05 -6.64
CA LEU A 519 7.31 -25.95 -7.82
C LEU A 519 7.40 -27.21 -8.71
N ALA A 520 8.62 -27.74 -8.90
CA ALA A 520 8.82 -28.98 -9.63
C ALA A 520 8.21 -30.19 -8.90
N ALA A 521 8.28 -30.21 -7.56
CA ALA A 521 7.66 -31.25 -6.75
C ALA A 521 6.14 -31.14 -6.78
N LEU A 522 5.58 -29.95 -6.69
CA LEU A 522 4.15 -29.67 -6.81
C LEU A 522 3.62 -30.12 -8.18
N THR A 523 4.31 -29.77 -9.26
CA THR A 523 4.00 -30.18 -10.64
C THR A 523 3.92 -31.71 -10.76
N ARG A 524 4.90 -32.43 -10.17
CA ARG A 524 4.89 -33.91 -10.18
C ARG A 524 3.73 -34.50 -9.38
N LYS A 525 3.38 -33.90 -8.23
CA LYS A 525 2.30 -34.39 -7.37
C LYS A 525 0.91 -34.16 -7.96
N VAL A 526 0.73 -33.04 -8.64
CA VAL A 526 -0.53 -32.68 -9.30
C VAL A 526 -0.66 -33.41 -10.66
N GLY A 527 0.45 -33.82 -11.28
CA GLY A 527 0.45 -34.49 -12.57
C GLY A 527 0.19 -33.58 -13.77
N ARG A 528 0.20 -32.25 -13.55
CA ARG A 528 0.05 -31.22 -14.57
C ARG A 528 1.11 -30.14 -14.40
N LYS A 529 1.38 -29.39 -15.44
CA LYS A 529 2.23 -28.21 -15.35
C LYS A 529 1.58 -27.17 -14.44
N VAL A 530 2.32 -26.70 -13.44
CA VAL A 530 1.84 -25.74 -12.46
C VAL A 530 2.58 -24.42 -12.64
N ARG A 531 1.84 -23.34 -12.66
CA ARG A 531 2.34 -21.97 -12.57
C ARG A 531 1.71 -21.28 -11.37
N TYR A 532 2.48 -20.54 -10.60
CA TYR A 532 1.93 -19.81 -9.48
C TYR A 532 1.76 -18.32 -9.77
N VAL A 533 0.81 -17.72 -9.09
CA VAL A 533 0.61 -16.27 -9.00
C VAL A 533 0.70 -15.86 -7.55
N ILE A 534 1.30 -14.71 -7.29
CA ILE A 534 1.39 -14.18 -5.92
C ILE A 534 0.05 -13.54 -5.58
N VAL A 535 -0.53 -14.00 -4.50
CA VAL A 535 -1.78 -13.50 -3.96
C VAL A 535 -1.53 -12.80 -2.61
N LEU A 536 -2.54 -12.10 -2.11
CA LEU A 536 -2.42 -11.43 -0.82
C LEU A 536 -2.26 -12.41 0.33
N ARG A 537 -1.46 -12.02 1.32
CA ARG A 537 -1.29 -12.78 2.55
C ARG A 537 -2.64 -13.00 3.24
N GLY A 538 -2.89 -14.23 3.68
CA GLY A 538 -4.11 -14.70 4.34
C GLY A 538 -5.22 -15.17 3.39
N GLN A 539 -5.17 -14.87 2.10
CA GLN A 539 -6.15 -15.38 1.14
C GLN A 539 -6.01 -16.88 0.91
N ILE A 540 -4.78 -17.38 0.90
CA ILE A 540 -4.54 -18.84 0.79
C ILE A 540 -5.14 -19.55 1.99
N VAL A 541 -4.87 -19.08 3.20
CA VAL A 541 -5.43 -19.68 4.42
C VAL A 541 -6.96 -19.66 4.39
N THR A 542 -7.55 -18.53 3.99
CA THR A 542 -9.02 -18.41 3.88
C THR A 542 -9.59 -19.35 2.82
N GLY A 543 -8.96 -19.42 1.65
CA GLY A 543 -9.36 -20.32 0.59
C GLY A 543 -9.18 -21.79 0.94
N LEU A 544 -8.06 -22.15 1.58
CA LEU A 544 -7.82 -23.51 2.06
C LEU A 544 -8.87 -23.94 3.10
N ARG A 545 -9.24 -23.05 4.02
CA ARG A 545 -10.32 -23.28 4.97
C ARG A 545 -11.66 -23.53 4.27
N HIS A 546 -11.98 -22.68 3.32
CA HIS A 546 -13.26 -22.75 2.62
C HIS A 546 -13.39 -24.05 1.82
N TRP A 547 -12.37 -24.39 1.01
CA TRP A 547 -12.47 -25.46 0.03
C TRP A 547 -12.09 -26.85 0.58
N TYR A 548 -11.11 -26.94 1.46
CA TYR A 548 -10.60 -28.22 1.95
C TYR A 548 -11.08 -28.60 3.35
N ALA A 549 -11.79 -27.72 4.05
CA ALA A 549 -12.42 -28.02 5.34
C ALA A 549 -13.84 -28.58 5.22
N ARG A 550 -14.37 -28.77 4.00
CA ARG A 550 -15.75 -29.22 3.76
C ARG A 550 -15.99 -30.63 4.30
N ARG A 551 -17.10 -30.81 5.03
CA ARG A 551 -17.73 -32.09 5.15
C ARG A 551 -18.42 -32.43 3.81
N ARG A 552 -18.29 -33.67 3.32
CA ARG A 552 -19.03 -34.14 2.14
C ARG A 552 -20.52 -33.83 2.34
N GLY A 553 -21.16 -33.19 1.38
CA GLY A 553 -22.61 -32.95 1.37
C GLY A 553 -23.10 -31.61 1.92
N HIS A 554 -22.23 -30.69 2.32
CA HIS A 554 -22.67 -29.35 2.81
C HIS A 554 -21.87 -28.23 2.15
N ASP A 555 -22.44 -27.58 1.14
CA ASP A 555 -21.95 -26.33 0.59
C ASP A 555 -22.81 -25.15 1.08
N PRO A 556 -22.35 -24.43 2.12
CA PRO A 556 -23.13 -23.30 2.67
C PRO A 556 -23.37 -22.17 1.66
N ARG A 557 -22.54 -22.07 0.63
CA ARG A 557 -22.70 -21.05 -0.39
C ARG A 557 -23.72 -21.45 -1.45
N ALA A 558 -23.76 -22.73 -1.81
CA ALA A 558 -24.83 -23.24 -2.67
C ALA A 558 -26.20 -23.01 -2.01
N MET A 559 -26.31 -23.17 -0.68
CA MET A 559 -27.55 -22.84 0.05
C MET A 559 -27.94 -21.38 -0.12
N LEU A 560 -26.99 -20.43 0.00
CA LEU A 560 -27.27 -19.01 -0.21
C LEU A 560 -27.60 -18.69 -1.66
N TYR A 561 -26.89 -19.28 -2.61
CA TYR A 561 -27.17 -19.14 -4.04
C TYR A 561 -28.59 -19.62 -4.37
N ASN A 562 -28.97 -20.83 -3.91
CA ASN A 562 -30.29 -21.38 -4.12
C ASN A 562 -31.38 -20.53 -3.43
N ALA A 563 -31.11 -19.99 -2.22
CA ALA A 563 -32.04 -19.09 -1.55
C ALA A 563 -32.28 -17.79 -2.35
N VAL A 564 -31.26 -17.29 -3.05
CA VAL A 564 -31.41 -16.12 -3.95
C VAL A 564 -32.16 -16.52 -5.22
N GLN A 565 -31.90 -17.69 -5.81
CA GLN A 565 -32.62 -18.20 -6.98
C GLN A 565 -34.11 -18.43 -6.69
N HIS A 566 -34.43 -18.90 -5.50
CA HIS A 566 -35.80 -19.02 -5.03
C HIS A 566 -36.45 -17.69 -4.63
N GLN A 567 -35.71 -16.58 -4.73
CA GLN A 567 -36.16 -15.23 -4.33
C GLN A 567 -36.54 -15.12 -2.83
N TRP A 568 -36.01 -16.01 -1.99
CA TRP A 568 -36.21 -15.94 -0.53
C TRP A 568 -35.25 -14.96 0.14
N LEU A 569 -34.12 -14.69 -0.50
CA LEU A 569 -33.13 -13.69 -0.10
C LEU A 569 -32.76 -12.81 -1.28
N THR A 570 -32.40 -11.58 -0.99
CA THR A 570 -31.72 -10.71 -1.95
C THR A 570 -30.21 -11.03 -1.97
N GLU A 571 -29.50 -10.69 -3.05
CA GLU A 571 -28.04 -10.81 -3.11
C GLU A 571 -27.35 -10.09 -1.97
N GLN A 572 -27.87 -8.93 -1.57
CA GLN A 572 -27.35 -8.16 -0.45
C GLN A 572 -27.49 -8.91 0.88
N GLN A 573 -28.66 -9.48 1.16
CA GLN A 573 -28.90 -10.28 2.37
C GLN A 573 -28.03 -11.54 2.37
N ALA A 574 -27.92 -12.23 1.24
CA ALA A 574 -27.02 -13.38 1.12
C ALA A 574 -25.55 -13.00 1.38
N GLY A 575 -25.11 -11.84 0.88
CA GLY A 575 -23.80 -11.29 1.16
C GLY A 575 -23.58 -10.94 2.65
N GLU A 576 -24.61 -10.43 3.34
CA GLU A 576 -24.55 -10.14 4.78
C GLU A 576 -24.48 -11.41 5.62
N ILE A 577 -25.30 -12.42 5.29
CA ILE A 577 -25.26 -13.74 5.94
C ILE A 577 -23.88 -14.38 5.74
N TRP A 578 -23.35 -14.29 4.54
CA TRP A 578 -22.03 -14.82 4.23
C TRP A 578 -20.91 -14.16 5.04
N ARG A 579 -20.96 -12.84 5.16
CA ARG A 579 -20.02 -12.05 6.00
C ARG A 579 -20.07 -12.45 7.49
N GLN A 580 -21.23 -12.88 7.98
CA GLN A 580 -21.38 -13.36 9.35
C GLN A 580 -20.95 -14.84 9.52
N TYR A 581 -21.05 -15.63 8.46
CA TYR A 581 -20.73 -17.06 8.49
C TYR A 581 -19.24 -17.35 8.48
N VAL A 582 -18.51 -16.72 7.56
CA VAL A 582 -17.10 -17.05 7.25
C VAL A 582 -16.15 -16.86 8.44
N PRO A 583 -16.22 -15.78 9.23
CA PRO A 583 -15.29 -15.57 10.35
C PRO A 583 -15.37 -16.65 11.44
N HIS A 584 -16.45 -17.41 11.48
CA HIS A 584 -16.70 -18.43 12.52
C HIS A 584 -16.41 -19.86 12.07
N GLN A 585 -15.77 -20.03 10.91
CA GLN A 585 -15.44 -21.36 10.37
C GLN A 585 -13.98 -21.71 10.64
N PHE A 586 -13.70 -22.22 11.83
CA PHE A 586 -12.36 -22.62 12.25
C PHE A 586 -12.10 -24.10 12.02
N LEU A 587 -10.91 -24.43 11.48
CA LEU A 587 -10.45 -25.81 11.36
C LEU A 587 -10.00 -26.36 12.70
N PHE A 588 -10.22 -27.67 12.92
CA PHE A 588 -9.75 -28.37 14.11
C PHE A 588 -8.23 -28.21 14.35
N ALA A 589 -7.44 -28.32 13.27
CA ALA A 589 -5.98 -28.15 13.34
C ALA A 589 -5.55 -26.75 13.76
N GLU A 590 -6.32 -25.73 13.37
CA GLU A 590 -6.03 -24.34 13.77
C GLU A 590 -6.30 -24.08 15.24
N ILE A 591 -7.43 -24.56 15.72
CA ILE A 591 -7.75 -24.44 17.14
C ILE A 591 -6.69 -25.16 17.99
N LEU A 592 -6.23 -26.34 17.54
CA LEU A 592 -5.13 -27.05 18.19
C LEU A 592 -3.83 -26.25 18.23
N THR A 593 -3.48 -25.59 17.14
CA THR A 593 -2.26 -24.76 17.06
C THR A 593 -2.41 -23.48 17.87
N THR A 594 -3.56 -22.84 17.79
CA THR A 594 -3.86 -21.59 18.53
C THR A 594 -3.89 -21.82 20.05
N LEU A 595 -4.41 -22.97 20.50
CA LEU A 595 -4.36 -23.35 21.91
C LEU A 595 -2.99 -23.87 22.38
N GLY A 596 -1.99 -23.88 21.48
CA GLY A 596 -0.63 -24.27 21.80
C GLY A 596 -0.40 -25.77 22.06
N HIS A 597 -1.37 -26.63 21.68
CA HIS A 597 -1.23 -28.08 21.87
C HIS A 597 -0.28 -28.72 20.86
N ILE A 598 -0.14 -28.13 19.66
CA ILE A 598 0.77 -28.59 18.60
C ILE A 598 1.30 -27.34 17.88
N ASN A 599 2.58 -27.34 17.49
CA ASN A 599 3.10 -26.28 16.66
C ASN A 599 2.74 -26.49 15.17
N ARG A 600 2.74 -25.40 14.40
CA ARG A 600 2.33 -25.38 12.99
C ARG A 600 3.15 -26.34 12.10
N SER A 601 4.45 -26.47 12.37
CA SER A 601 5.33 -27.36 11.61
C SER A 601 5.01 -28.83 11.87
N ALA A 602 4.72 -29.19 13.13
CA ALA A 602 4.37 -30.55 13.51
C ALA A 602 3.01 -30.97 12.94
N ILE A 603 1.99 -30.08 12.98
CA ILE A 603 0.66 -30.41 12.43
C ILE A 603 0.73 -30.63 10.92
N ASN A 604 1.54 -29.87 10.18
CA ASN A 604 1.69 -30.08 8.74
C ASN A 604 2.25 -31.47 8.39
N VAL A 605 3.25 -31.94 9.15
CA VAL A 605 3.77 -33.30 8.98
C VAL A 605 2.72 -34.38 9.30
N LEU A 606 1.92 -34.13 10.33
CA LEU A 606 0.86 -35.06 10.74
C LEU A 606 -0.31 -35.08 9.73
N LEU A 607 -0.66 -33.96 9.15
CA LEU A 607 -1.65 -33.89 8.07
C LEU A 607 -1.23 -34.73 6.86
N LEU A 608 0.06 -34.70 6.47
CA LEU A 608 0.59 -35.54 5.39
C LEU A 608 0.49 -37.07 5.73
N ARG A 609 0.65 -37.45 7.00
CA ARG A 609 0.47 -38.83 7.44
C ARG A 609 -1.01 -39.21 7.49
N HIS A 610 -1.86 -38.31 7.95
CA HIS A 610 -3.30 -38.51 8.02
C HIS A 610 -3.95 -38.78 6.66
N GLU A 611 -3.36 -38.32 5.56
CA GLU A 611 -3.83 -38.58 4.20
C GLU A 611 -3.93 -40.07 3.87
N ARG A 612 -3.12 -40.88 4.51
CA ARG A 612 -3.13 -42.36 4.37
C ARG A 612 -4.06 -43.06 5.37
N SER A 613 -4.73 -42.28 6.21
CA SER A 613 -5.62 -42.81 7.26
C SER A 613 -7.08 -42.63 6.88
N SER A 614 -7.91 -43.58 7.17
CA SER A 614 -9.38 -43.48 7.06
C SER A 614 -10.03 -42.85 8.30
N LEU A 615 -9.27 -42.56 9.35
CA LEU A 615 -9.78 -41.97 10.58
C LEU A 615 -9.97 -40.46 10.45
N PRO A 616 -10.98 -39.88 11.11
CA PRO A 616 -11.05 -38.41 11.28
C PRO A 616 -9.79 -37.85 11.95
N LEU A 617 -9.33 -36.68 11.54
CA LEU A 617 -8.06 -36.10 11.99
C LEU A 617 -7.87 -36.11 13.52
N GLY A 618 -8.88 -35.71 14.27
CA GLY A 618 -8.80 -35.72 15.75
C GLY A 618 -8.55 -37.09 16.32
N LYS A 619 -9.26 -38.13 15.84
CA LYS A 619 -9.04 -39.51 16.23
C LYS A 619 -7.66 -40.04 15.81
N PHE A 620 -7.22 -39.67 14.60
CA PHE A 620 -5.89 -40.02 14.12
C PHE A 620 -4.81 -39.46 15.05
N LEU A 621 -4.90 -38.21 15.45
CA LEU A 621 -3.93 -37.57 16.35
C LEU A 621 -3.90 -38.21 17.76
N VAL A 622 -5.03 -38.67 18.24
CA VAL A 622 -5.10 -39.44 19.49
C VAL A 622 -4.43 -40.81 19.32
N THR A 623 -4.69 -41.51 18.21
CA THR A 623 -4.09 -42.82 17.92
C THR A 623 -2.57 -42.73 17.76
N GLU A 624 -2.06 -41.65 17.16
CA GLU A 624 -0.64 -41.36 17.05
C GLU A 624 -0.02 -40.88 18.38
N GLY A 625 -0.81 -40.71 19.43
CA GLY A 625 -0.34 -40.28 20.75
C GLY A 625 0.10 -38.81 20.79
N VAL A 626 -0.31 -38.00 19.82
CA VAL A 626 0.07 -36.59 19.70
C VAL A 626 -0.76 -35.71 20.64
N ILE A 627 -2.04 -36.05 20.80
CA ILE A 627 -2.97 -35.38 21.72
C ILE A 627 -3.70 -36.40 22.58
N SER A 628 -4.16 -36.00 23.76
CA SER A 628 -5.04 -36.84 24.58
C SER A 628 -6.49 -36.79 24.10
N GLN A 629 -7.29 -37.78 24.47
CA GLN A 629 -8.73 -37.79 24.22
C GLN A 629 -9.41 -36.56 24.84
N GLU A 630 -8.99 -36.15 26.03
CA GLU A 630 -9.48 -34.95 26.70
C GLU A 630 -9.20 -33.67 25.89
N THR A 631 -8.00 -33.56 25.32
CA THR A 631 -7.64 -32.47 24.41
C THR A 631 -8.52 -32.48 23.17
N LEU A 632 -8.77 -33.64 22.57
CA LEU A 632 -9.65 -33.77 21.44
C LEU A 632 -11.06 -33.24 21.75
N ASP A 633 -11.64 -33.72 22.87
CA ASP A 633 -13.00 -33.36 23.28
C ASP A 633 -13.11 -31.84 23.60
N ARG A 634 -12.09 -31.28 24.22
CA ARG A 634 -11.99 -29.84 24.49
C ARG A 634 -11.92 -29.01 23.22
N VAL A 635 -11.07 -29.38 22.27
CA VAL A 635 -10.91 -28.66 20.99
C VAL A 635 -12.19 -28.78 20.15
N LEU A 636 -12.86 -29.94 20.14
CA LEU A 636 -14.15 -30.10 19.44
C LEU A 636 -15.26 -29.27 20.11
N THR A 637 -15.21 -29.08 21.44
CA THR A 637 -16.16 -28.22 22.14
C THR A 637 -15.93 -26.76 21.77
N VAL A 638 -14.68 -26.26 21.83
CA VAL A 638 -14.32 -24.92 21.40
C VAL A 638 -14.69 -24.70 19.93
N GLN A 639 -14.44 -25.68 19.05
CA GLN A 639 -14.83 -25.57 17.65
C GLN A 639 -16.34 -25.39 17.48
N ARG A 640 -17.15 -26.17 18.22
CA ARG A 640 -18.62 -26.03 18.17
C ARG A 640 -19.13 -24.72 18.72
N GLU A 641 -18.50 -24.19 19.78
CA GLU A 641 -18.86 -22.90 20.38
C GLU A 641 -18.51 -21.71 19.46
N LEU A 642 -17.41 -21.81 18.73
CA LEU A 642 -16.96 -20.79 17.79
C LEU A 642 -17.67 -20.84 16.44
N GLN A 643 -18.18 -22.02 16.03
CA GLN A 643 -18.85 -22.18 14.74
C GLN A 643 -20.28 -21.65 14.77
N VAL A 644 -20.61 -20.79 13.81
CA VAL A 644 -21.98 -20.37 13.53
C VAL A 644 -22.52 -21.23 12.39
N SER A 645 -23.68 -21.86 12.58
CA SER A 645 -24.28 -22.67 11.52
C SER A 645 -24.99 -21.81 10.49
N MET A 646 -24.90 -22.18 9.20
CA MET A 646 -25.63 -21.50 8.11
C MET A 646 -27.12 -21.52 8.36
N GLN A 647 -27.66 -22.64 8.86
CA GLN A 647 -29.06 -22.79 9.25
C GLN A 647 -29.50 -21.68 10.22
N SER A 648 -28.70 -21.46 11.27
CA SER A 648 -29.03 -20.43 12.29
C SER A 648 -29.06 -19.02 11.71
N LEU A 649 -28.20 -18.73 10.74
CA LEU A 649 -28.16 -17.43 10.07
C LEU A 649 -29.33 -17.26 9.10
N LEU A 650 -29.68 -18.32 8.34
CA LEU A 650 -30.84 -18.30 7.44
C LEU A 650 -32.15 -18.11 8.21
N LEU A 651 -32.32 -18.79 9.34
CA LEU A 651 -33.47 -18.59 10.22
C LEU A 651 -33.52 -17.18 10.79
N LYS A 652 -32.39 -16.63 11.21
CA LYS A 652 -32.30 -15.23 11.67
C LYS A 652 -32.62 -14.22 10.57
N ALA A 653 -32.32 -14.54 9.32
CA ALA A 653 -32.64 -13.71 8.17
C ALA A 653 -34.11 -13.78 7.74
N GLY A 654 -34.92 -14.61 8.41
CA GLY A 654 -36.37 -14.69 8.22
C GLY A 654 -36.85 -15.86 7.37
N LEU A 655 -35.98 -16.80 6.98
CA LEU A 655 -36.42 -18.04 6.35
C LEU A 655 -37.08 -18.94 7.39
N ASN A 656 -38.10 -19.68 6.96
CA ASN A 656 -38.73 -20.67 7.82
C ASN A 656 -37.97 -22.01 7.79
N THR A 657 -38.32 -22.90 8.73
CA THR A 657 -37.64 -24.21 8.89
C THR A 657 -37.79 -25.10 7.65
N GLU A 658 -38.93 -25.04 6.93
CA GLU A 658 -39.18 -25.79 5.72
C GLU A 658 -38.29 -25.32 4.56
N GLN A 659 -38.12 -24.00 4.39
CA GLN A 659 -37.25 -23.44 3.38
C GLN A 659 -35.77 -23.83 3.63
N VAL A 660 -35.34 -23.78 4.89
CA VAL A 660 -33.97 -24.19 5.25
C VAL A 660 -33.76 -25.67 4.98
N ALA A 661 -34.72 -26.53 5.34
CA ALA A 661 -34.66 -27.96 5.07
C ALA A 661 -34.65 -28.27 3.57
N GLN A 662 -35.39 -27.47 2.76
CA GLN A 662 -35.37 -27.60 1.32
C GLN A 662 -33.97 -27.26 0.75
N LEU A 663 -33.36 -26.16 1.18
CA LEU A 663 -32.00 -25.79 0.78
C LEU A 663 -30.96 -26.85 1.16
N GLU A 664 -31.14 -27.53 2.28
CA GLU A 664 -30.27 -28.63 2.69
C GLU A 664 -30.45 -29.84 1.76
N SER A 665 -31.69 -30.22 1.46
CA SER A 665 -31.97 -31.36 0.57
C SER A 665 -31.47 -31.13 -0.86
N GLU A 666 -31.57 -29.90 -1.37
CA GLU A 666 -31.02 -29.54 -2.68
C GLU A 666 -29.48 -29.57 -2.69
N ASN A 667 -28.85 -29.27 -1.56
CA ASN A 667 -27.38 -29.27 -1.41
C ASN A 667 -26.81 -30.68 -1.17
N GLU A 668 -27.61 -31.64 -0.70
CA GLU A 668 -27.22 -33.05 -0.55
C GLU A 668 -27.34 -33.85 -1.87
N GLY A 669 -28.06 -33.33 -2.85
CA GLY A 669 -28.35 -33.97 -4.13
C GLY A 669 -27.33 -33.71 -5.25
N GLU A 670 -26.42 -32.75 -5.06
CA GLU A 670 -25.29 -32.49 -5.96
C GLU A 670 -23.96 -33.01 -5.34
#